data_cf423fa6204a9f16f1648a54a462cef7
#
_entry.id   cf423fa6204a9f16f1648a54a462cef7
#
_cell.length_a   1.000
_cell.length_b   1.000
_cell.length_c   1.000
_cell.angle_alpha   90.00
_cell.angle_beta   90.00
_cell.angle_gamma   90.00
#
_symmetry.space_group_name_H-M   'P 1'
#
loop_
_entity.id
_entity.type
_entity.pdbx_description
1 polymer ?
#
loop_
_entity_poly.entity_id
_entity_poly.type
_entity_poly.pdbx_seq_one_letter_code
_entity_poly.pdbx_strand_id
1 'polypeptide(L)'
;MTEDLEILQGAISAVVYQNYENGYAVLRVNVGGGQNVTVVGTIPLPAVGERLMVTGKWSTHSSYGRQFEAEFLERLMPQTSLEILNYLSNRIIKGIGPKTAARIVEHFGEQTLLVMEREPERLAEVPGISREKAKAMGEEFRLQVGMRQLMEFFAVHHLPAELAVRAYKLYGDSTVELLYDDPYLLMDEGLDAPFGAVDRFAIELGVAGDDPRRVEAGILFELNYNLTAGHSFLPEDKLQLAVSQLLSVDGEAVKEGIGRLLEADRLVRSTLAGITVDYLPRLYEAEVNCSRRLLEFAKGSFPPPKGLERMIQNVAEESGIEYSEEQTRAIREAATSGLLLITGGPGTGKTTILNGILSLLGQMQLACLLAAPTGRAAKRLTEVTGENASTIHRLLEAGIDPGTGDMVFVRDEDNPLKCDAVIVDEMSMVDVELLHHLLQAIPRGKRLILVGDPDQLPPVGPGFPFNDMLRSGCLPTVRLTEIFRQAQQSLIVMNAHRVNQGQMPELKNVKSDFFFLRRQSEDAVSTLIRELCTTRLPKNMGIPPEQIQVLSPTRKGGVGTAALNKMLQAALNPATPDKKERAFGDIIFREGDRVMQIRNNYDIIWKKTDGSAVGTGIFNGDVGTITGIDTGAETLTVTFDDRAADYDFTQLNELEPAYAMTVHKSQGSEYRAVILTAWNGSPYLLSRSILYTAITRARELLIIVGREETVAAMVENAKKNRRYTGLKLRLQGKTE
;
A
#
# COMPACT_ATOMS: atom_id res chain seq x y z
N MET A 1 -44.70 12.16 -3.24
CA MET A 1 -44.54 13.56 -3.68
C MET A 1 -43.36 13.56 -4.61
N THR A 2 -43.59 13.72 -5.89
CA THR A 2 -42.50 13.94 -6.89
C THR A 2 -41.90 15.30 -6.53
N GLU A 3 -40.68 15.31 -6.01
CA GLU A 3 -39.90 16.54 -5.84
C GLU A 3 -39.68 17.16 -7.22
N ASP A 4 -40.14 18.41 -7.40
CA ASP A 4 -39.98 19.12 -8.68
C ASP A 4 -38.49 19.37 -8.94
N LEU A 5 -37.93 18.63 -9.92
CA LEU A 5 -36.57 18.87 -10.43
C LEU A 5 -36.60 20.16 -11.25
N GLU A 6 -35.66 21.06 -10.97
CA GLU A 6 -35.44 22.28 -11.74
C GLU A 6 -34.27 22.11 -12.70
N ILE A 7 -34.29 22.87 -13.80
CA ILE A 7 -33.19 22.89 -14.76
C ILE A 7 -32.45 24.22 -14.63
N LEU A 8 -31.14 24.15 -14.46
CA LEU A 8 -30.24 25.29 -14.39
C LEU A 8 -29.23 25.23 -15.52
N GLN A 9 -29.14 26.28 -16.33
CA GLN A 9 -28.18 26.37 -17.41
C GLN A 9 -27.23 27.57 -17.19
N GLY A 10 -25.92 27.32 -17.36
CA GLY A 10 -24.94 28.41 -17.17
C GLY A 10 -23.53 27.95 -17.54
N ALA A 11 -22.60 28.91 -17.43
CA ALA A 11 -21.18 28.63 -17.66
C ALA A 11 -20.42 28.55 -16.32
N ILE A 12 -19.48 27.60 -16.21
CA ILE A 12 -18.62 27.50 -15.04
C ILE A 12 -17.74 28.74 -14.94
N SER A 13 -17.92 29.49 -13.88
CA SER A 13 -17.11 30.69 -13.59
C SER A 13 -15.92 30.39 -12.68
N ALA A 14 -16.03 29.35 -11.82
CA ALA A 14 -14.94 28.86 -10.99
C ALA A 14 -15.21 27.41 -10.55
N VAL A 15 -14.15 26.60 -10.46
CA VAL A 15 -14.14 25.31 -9.77
C VAL A 15 -13.68 25.57 -8.34
N VAL A 16 -14.62 25.44 -7.38
CA VAL A 16 -14.36 25.71 -5.96
C VAL A 16 -13.72 24.51 -5.28
N TYR A 17 -14.17 23.33 -5.66
CA TYR A 17 -13.67 22.05 -5.17
C TYR A 17 -13.89 20.96 -6.22
N GLN A 18 -12.95 20.04 -6.32
CA GLN A 18 -13.07 18.86 -7.16
C GLN A 18 -12.43 17.65 -6.46
N ASN A 19 -13.15 16.54 -6.47
CA ASN A 19 -12.61 15.25 -6.07
C ASN A 19 -12.39 14.41 -7.34
N TYR A 20 -11.13 14.12 -7.66
CA TYR A 20 -10.76 13.36 -8.85
C TYR A 20 -11.13 11.87 -8.72
N GLU A 21 -11.29 11.35 -7.49
CA GLU A 21 -11.59 9.93 -7.25
C GLU A 21 -13.04 9.56 -7.57
N ASN A 22 -13.98 10.41 -7.23
CA ASN A 22 -15.41 10.12 -7.42
C ASN A 22 -16.10 11.12 -8.34
N GLY A 23 -15.35 12.04 -8.94
CA GLY A 23 -15.87 13.07 -9.83
C GLY A 23 -16.73 14.14 -9.16
N TYR A 24 -16.87 14.13 -7.81
CA TYR A 24 -17.66 15.15 -7.09
C TYR A 24 -16.99 16.52 -7.20
N ALA A 25 -17.80 17.53 -7.54
CA ALA A 25 -17.32 18.90 -7.65
C ALA A 25 -18.27 19.90 -7.02
N VAL A 26 -17.70 21.03 -6.59
CA VAL A 26 -18.41 22.24 -6.18
C VAL A 26 -18.02 23.35 -7.14
N LEU A 27 -18.98 23.83 -7.91
CA LEU A 27 -18.77 24.77 -8.97
C LEU A 27 -19.48 26.09 -8.69
N ARG A 28 -18.94 27.20 -9.16
CA ARG A 28 -19.70 28.43 -9.39
C ARG A 28 -20.12 28.49 -10.85
N VAL A 29 -21.42 28.50 -11.08
CA VAL A 29 -22.00 28.55 -12.42
C VAL A 29 -22.68 29.89 -12.60
N ASN A 30 -22.28 30.62 -13.64
CA ASN A 30 -22.91 31.88 -14.02
C ASN A 30 -24.13 31.55 -14.89
N VAL A 31 -25.32 31.81 -14.36
CA VAL A 31 -26.60 31.54 -15.02
C VAL A 31 -27.15 32.70 -15.85
N GLY A 32 -26.36 33.75 -16.08
CA GLY A 32 -26.73 34.95 -16.76
C GLY A 32 -27.02 36.12 -15.82
N GLY A 33 -27.04 37.35 -16.35
CA GLY A 33 -27.31 38.57 -15.56
C GLY A 33 -26.30 38.85 -14.42
N GLY A 34 -25.12 38.20 -14.41
CA GLY A 34 -24.13 38.35 -13.36
C GLY A 34 -24.42 37.55 -12.10
N GLN A 35 -25.41 36.65 -12.12
CA GLN A 35 -25.78 35.82 -11.00
C GLN A 35 -24.97 34.51 -11.03
N ASN A 36 -24.24 34.22 -9.94
CA ASN A 36 -23.52 32.98 -9.75
C ASN A 36 -24.27 32.06 -8.79
N VAL A 37 -24.45 30.81 -9.20
CA VAL A 37 -25.07 29.72 -8.39
C VAL A 37 -24.00 28.71 -8.02
N THR A 38 -24.00 28.30 -6.78
CA THR A 38 -23.16 27.16 -6.37
C THR A 38 -23.86 25.86 -6.77
N VAL A 39 -23.22 25.10 -7.67
CA VAL A 39 -23.70 23.78 -8.12
C VAL A 39 -22.81 22.71 -7.51
N VAL A 40 -23.41 21.67 -6.94
CA VAL A 40 -22.69 20.56 -6.32
C VAL A 40 -23.20 19.23 -6.87
N GLY A 41 -22.32 18.28 -7.09
CA GLY A 41 -22.69 16.95 -7.59
C GLY A 41 -21.53 16.22 -8.23
N THR A 42 -21.80 15.07 -8.85
CA THR A 42 -20.79 14.33 -9.62
C THR A 42 -20.64 14.99 -10.99
N ILE A 43 -19.59 15.81 -11.12
CA ILE A 43 -19.26 16.56 -12.33
C ILE A 43 -17.77 16.32 -12.63
N PRO A 44 -17.45 15.24 -13.36
CA PRO A 44 -16.07 14.85 -13.62
C PRO A 44 -15.32 15.90 -14.45
N LEU A 45 -14.08 16.22 -14.06
CA LEU A 45 -13.18 17.12 -14.79
C LEU A 45 -13.83 18.44 -15.26
N PRO A 46 -14.45 19.23 -14.35
CA PRO A 46 -15.05 20.50 -14.74
C PRO A 46 -13.99 21.53 -15.11
N ALA A 47 -14.22 22.28 -16.17
CA ALA A 47 -13.32 23.35 -16.57
C ALA A 47 -14.03 24.73 -16.58
N VAL A 48 -13.31 25.76 -16.15
CA VAL A 48 -13.82 27.14 -16.21
C VAL A 48 -14.11 27.50 -17.66
N GLY A 49 -15.30 28.09 -17.91
CA GLY A 49 -15.77 28.45 -19.24
C GLY A 49 -16.65 27.39 -19.92
N GLU A 50 -16.74 26.18 -19.39
CA GLU A 50 -17.70 25.15 -19.87
C GLU A 50 -19.13 25.55 -19.56
N ARG A 51 -20.04 25.27 -20.49
CA ARG A 51 -21.48 25.44 -20.28
C ARG A 51 -22.12 24.12 -19.85
N LEU A 52 -22.93 24.21 -18.81
CA LEU A 52 -23.64 23.08 -18.25
C LEU A 52 -25.15 23.33 -18.31
N MET A 53 -25.89 22.27 -18.58
CA MET A 53 -27.31 22.16 -18.26
C MET A 53 -27.43 21.12 -17.13
N VAL A 54 -27.88 21.57 -15.97
CA VAL A 54 -27.93 20.76 -14.75
C VAL A 54 -29.39 20.62 -14.35
N THR A 55 -29.87 19.40 -14.24
CA THR A 55 -31.17 19.08 -13.64
C THR A 55 -30.94 18.64 -12.20
N GLY A 56 -31.66 19.24 -11.26
CA GLY A 56 -31.43 18.98 -9.85
C GLY A 56 -32.39 19.72 -8.95
N LYS A 57 -32.04 19.81 -7.69
CA LYS A 57 -32.86 20.45 -6.66
C LYS A 57 -32.04 21.45 -5.82
N TRP A 58 -32.73 22.44 -5.28
CA TRP A 58 -32.13 23.35 -4.32
C TRP A 58 -32.00 22.68 -2.95
N SER A 59 -30.80 22.73 -2.39
CA SER A 59 -30.49 22.32 -1.04
C SER A 59 -29.83 23.44 -0.23
N THR A 60 -29.82 23.31 1.07
CA THR A 60 -29.15 24.28 1.95
C THR A 60 -28.15 23.53 2.81
N HIS A 61 -26.86 23.77 2.55
CA HIS A 61 -25.78 23.22 3.35
C HIS A 61 -25.57 24.05 4.62
N SER A 62 -25.38 23.38 5.77
CA SER A 62 -25.25 24.04 7.08
C SER A 62 -24.11 25.07 7.16
N SER A 63 -23.03 24.85 6.41
CA SER A 63 -21.83 25.71 6.44
C SER A 63 -21.66 26.58 5.20
N TYR A 64 -22.24 26.19 4.03
CA TYR A 64 -21.99 26.86 2.73
C TYR A 64 -23.21 27.54 2.15
N GLY A 65 -24.38 27.48 2.82
CA GLY A 65 -25.61 28.14 2.42
C GLY A 65 -26.36 27.43 1.30
N ARG A 66 -27.13 28.19 0.50
CA ARG A 66 -27.98 27.67 -0.56
C ARG A 66 -27.17 27.22 -1.75
N GLN A 67 -27.37 25.97 -2.19
CA GLN A 67 -26.68 25.33 -3.31
C GLN A 67 -27.66 24.55 -4.18
N PHE A 68 -27.31 24.33 -5.43
CA PHE A 68 -28.06 23.51 -6.38
C PHE A 68 -27.38 22.14 -6.48
N GLU A 69 -28.10 21.10 -6.07
CA GLU A 69 -27.60 19.72 -6.06
C GLU A 69 -27.97 19.05 -7.38
N ALA A 70 -26.95 18.73 -8.17
CA ALA A 70 -27.09 18.14 -9.49
C ALA A 70 -27.45 16.65 -9.39
N GLU A 71 -28.56 16.26 -10.00
CA GLU A 71 -28.95 14.86 -10.20
C GLU A 71 -28.57 14.37 -11.60
N PHE A 72 -28.76 15.23 -12.61
CA PHE A 72 -28.36 14.97 -13.99
C PHE A 72 -27.59 16.18 -14.54
N LEU A 73 -26.58 15.87 -15.35
CA LEU A 73 -25.70 16.86 -15.96
C LEU A 73 -25.60 16.61 -17.46
N GLU A 74 -25.78 17.66 -18.23
CA GLU A 74 -25.46 17.69 -19.66
C GLU A 74 -24.47 18.81 -19.94
N ARG A 75 -23.37 18.48 -20.61
CA ARG A 75 -22.39 19.49 -21.06
C ARG A 75 -22.76 20.01 -22.41
N LEU A 76 -22.84 21.30 -22.51
CA LEU A 76 -23.11 21.96 -23.77
C LEU A 76 -21.76 22.34 -24.40
N MET A 77 -21.43 21.72 -25.52
CA MET A 77 -20.21 22.11 -26.26
C MET A 77 -20.30 23.59 -26.67
N PRO A 78 -19.21 24.34 -26.58
CA PRO A 78 -19.17 25.74 -27.03
C PRO A 78 -19.55 25.83 -28.49
N GLN A 79 -20.50 26.68 -28.82
CA GLN A 79 -21.00 26.83 -30.18
C GLN A 79 -20.54 28.13 -30.84
N THR A 80 -20.34 29.17 -30.07
CA THR A 80 -19.89 30.48 -30.61
C THR A 80 -18.37 30.60 -30.55
N SER A 81 -17.78 31.36 -31.49
CA SER A 81 -16.34 31.59 -31.52
C SER A 81 -15.78 32.15 -30.19
N LEU A 82 -16.55 32.96 -29.46
CA LEU A 82 -16.13 33.51 -28.17
C LEU A 82 -16.10 32.44 -27.09
N GLU A 83 -17.08 31.53 -27.05
CA GLU A 83 -17.13 30.43 -26.13
C GLU A 83 -15.99 29.40 -26.40
N ILE A 84 -15.75 29.10 -27.65
CA ILE A 84 -14.66 28.24 -28.11
C ILE A 84 -13.30 28.83 -27.73
N LEU A 85 -13.12 30.15 -27.91
CA LEU A 85 -11.91 30.85 -27.51
C LEU A 85 -11.68 30.74 -26.00
N ASN A 86 -12.71 31.00 -25.20
CA ASN A 86 -12.63 30.88 -23.75
C ASN A 86 -12.30 29.45 -23.31
N TYR A 87 -12.95 28.45 -23.90
CA TYR A 87 -12.70 27.05 -23.65
C TYR A 87 -11.25 26.66 -23.91
N LEU A 88 -10.72 26.96 -25.11
CA LEU A 88 -9.36 26.62 -25.49
C LEU A 88 -8.28 27.42 -24.74
N SER A 89 -8.60 28.68 -24.31
CA SER A 89 -7.66 29.53 -23.60
C SER A 89 -7.32 29.06 -22.19
N ASN A 90 -8.16 28.24 -21.59
CA ASN A 90 -7.95 27.69 -20.24
C ASN A 90 -6.90 26.55 -20.14
N ARG A 91 -6.10 26.35 -21.21
CA ARG A 91 -5.03 25.35 -21.29
C ARG A 91 -5.50 23.90 -21.03
N ILE A 92 -6.76 23.62 -21.30
CA ILE A 92 -7.35 22.29 -21.20
C ILE A 92 -6.63 21.29 -22.11
N ILE A 93 -6.15 21.79 -23.27
CA ILE A 93 -5.44 20.99 -24.27
C ILE A 93 -3.96 21.35 -24.23
N LYS A 94 -3.12 20.35 -24.04
CA LYS A 94 -1.66 20.52 -24.01
C LYS A 94 -1.15 21.12 -25.31
N GLY A 95 -0.43 22.22 -25.19
CA GLY A 95 0.12 22.95 -26.35
C GLY A 95 -0.75 24.10 -26.87
N ILE A 96 -1.99 24.27 -26.37
CA ILE A 96 -2.87 25.37 -26.71
C ILE A 96 -2.94 26.39 -25.54
N GLY A 97 -2.26 27.51 -25.69
CA GLY A 97 -2.39 28.64 -24.76
C GLY A 97 -3.27 29.74 -25.37
N PRO A 98 -3.60 30.80 -24.60
CA PRO A 98 -4.53 31.89 -25.06
C PRO A 98 -4.20 32.49 -26.41
N LYS A 99 -2.91 32.71 -26.72
CA LYS A 99 -2.45 33.22 -28.01
C LYS A 99 -2.65 32.25 -29.17
N THR A 100 -2.46 30.97 -28.91
CA THR A 100 -2.67 29.92 -29.92
C THR A 100 -4.16 29.70 -30.13
N ALA A 101 -4.95 29.64 -29.06
CA ALA A 101 -6.40 29.54 -29.12
C ALA A 101 -7.01 30.66 -29.94
N ALA A 102 -6.60 31.92 -29.71
CA ALA A 102 -7.08 33.09 -30.46
C ALA A 102 -6.83 32.92 -31.97
N ARG A 103 -5.63 32.50 -32.39
CA ARG A 103 -5.30 32.29 -33.80
C ARG A 103 -6.09 31.18 -34.46
N ILE A 104 -6.29 30.05 -33.72
CA ILE A 104 -7.06 28.93 -34.23
C ILE A 104 -8.51 29.32 -34.42
N VAL A 105 -9.12 30.01 -33.45
CA VAL A 105 -10.51 30.42 -33.50
C VAL A 105 -10.71 31.54 -34.54
N GLU A 106 -9.75 32.48 -34.71
CA GLU A 106 -9.77 33.49 -35.77
C GLU A 106 -9.79 32.84 -37.16
N HIS A 107 -9.09 31.71 -37.33
CA HIS A 107 -8.99 31.02 -38.64
C HIS A 107 -10.20 30.12 -38.93
N PHE A 108 -10.68 29.35 -37.94
CA PHE A 108 -11.73 28.35 -38.15
C PHE A 108 -13.12 28.77 -37.61
N GLY A 109 -13.18 29.84 -36.78
CA GLY A 109 -14.43 30.31 -36.19
C GLY A 109 -15.13 29.21 -35.36
N GLU A 110 -16.43 29.08 -35.62
CA GLU A 110 -17.31 28.09 -34.97
C GLU A 110 -16.98 26.62 -35.33
N GLN A 111 -16.24 26.39 -36.42
CA GLN A 111 -15.83 25.05 -36.84
C GLN A 111 -14.56 24.56 -36.13
N THR A 112 -13.95 25.37 -35.28
CA THR A 112 -12.67 25.04 -34.63
C THR A 112 -12.68 23.68 -33.96
N LEU A 113 -13.67 23.35 -33.12
CA LEU A 113 -13.73 22.10 -32.40
C LEU A 113 -13.95 20.90 -33.35
N LEU A 114 -14.76 21.10 -34.39
CA LEU A 114 -15.01 20.06 -35.41
C LEU A 114 -13.73 19.74 -36.20
N VAL A 115 -12.94 20.78 -36.54
CA VAL A 115 -11.64 20.63 -37.21
C VAL A 115 -10.66 19.89 -36.29
N MET A 116 -10.60 20.24 -35.01
CA MET A 116 -9.74 19.59 -34.03
C MET A 116 -10.08 18.11 -33.86
N GLU A 117 -11.34 17.78 -33.89
CA GLU A 117 -11.83 16.40 -33.74
C GLU A 117 -11.60 15.56 -34.99
N ARG A 118 -12.04 16.05 -36.17
CA ARG A 118 -12.12 15.26 -37.40
C ARG A 118 -10.98 15.45 -38.38
N GLU A 119 -10.44 16.68 -38.44
CA GLU A 119 -9.44 17.07 -39.45
C GLU A 119 -8.26 17.83 -38.77
N PRO A 120 -7.62 17.26 -37.71
CA PRO A 120 -6.63 17.98 -36.93
C PRO A 120 -5.43 18.48 -37.75
N GLU A 121 -5.13 17.83 -38.86
CA GLU A 121 -4.03 18.27 -39.73
C GLU A 121 -4.25 19.66 -40.29
N ARG A 122 -5.51 20.11 -40.42
CA ARG A 122 -5.85 21.47 -40.88
C ARG A 122 -5.44 22.55 -39.88
N LEU A 123 -5.20 22.22 -38.62
CA LEU A 123 -4.65 23.18 -37.67
C LEU A 123 -3.28 23.73 -38.13
N ALA A 124 -2.58 23.00 -39.01
CA ALA A 124 -1.34 23.46 -39.62
C ALA A 124 -1.54 24.62 -40.64
N GLU A 125 -2.77 24.95 -41.05
CA GLU A 125 -3.11 26.13 -41.82
C GLU A 125 -2.90 27.42 -41.00
N VAL A 126 -2.92 27.31 -39.64
CA VAL A 126 -2.70 28.43 -38.74
C VAL A 126 -1.21 28.76 -38.60
N PRO A 127 -0.77 29.99 -38.86
CA PRO A 127 0.65 30.37 -38.77
C PRO A 127 1.27 30.01 -37.39
N GLY A 128 2.40 29.29 -37.41
CA GLY A 128 3.13 28.86 -36.20
C GLY A 128 2.68 27.51 -35.57
N ILE A 129 1.81 26.75 -36.25
CA ILE A 129 1.45 25.38 -35.93
C ILE A 129 2.04 24.46 -36.98
N SER A 130 2.99 23.59 -36.62
CA SER A 130 3.49 22.57 -37.54
C SER A 130 2.51 21.40 -37.65
N ARG A 131 2.61 20.60 -38.72
CA ARG A 131 1.77 19.40 -38.92
C ARG A 131 1.86 18.42 -37.74
N GLU A 132 3.05 18.23 -37.18
CA GLU A 132 3.25 17.39 -35.99
C GLU A 132 2.51 17.94 -34.76
N LYS A 133 2.61 19.26 -34.51
CA LYS A 133 1.86 19.92 -33.44
C LYS A 133 0.35 19.86 -33.68
N ALA A 134 -0.09 20.05 -34.90
CA ALA A 134 -1.49 19.95 -35.29
C ALA A 134 -2.07 18.58 -34.96
N LYS A 135 -1.35 17.51 -35.35
CA LYS A 135 -1.72 16.14 -35.04
C LYS A 135 -1.76 15.87 -33.53
N ALA A 136 -0.72 16.27 -32.81
CA ALA A 136 -0.65 16.12 -31.36
C ALA A 136 -1.79 16.88 -30.61
N MET A 137 -2.14 18.09 -31.05
CA MET A 137 -3.26 18.84 -30.50
C MET A 137 -4.61 18.17 -30.74
N GLY A 138 -4.81 17.59 -31.92
CA GLY A 138 -6.04 16.86 -32.26
C GLY A 138 -6.14 15.54 -31.51
N GLU A 139 -5.04 14.81 -31.34
CA GLU A 139 -4.98 13.59 -30.51
C GLU A 139 -5.31 13.90 -29.07
N GLU A 140 -4.70 14.94 -28.48
CA GLU A 140 -4.98 15.39 -27.13
C GLU A 140 -6.44 15.82 -26.94
N PHE A 141 -7.01 16.55 -27.93
CA PHE A 141 -8.40 16.96 -27.90
C PHE A 141 -9.36 15.76 -27.89
N ARG A 142 -9.16 14.79 -28.79
CA ARG A 142 -9.98 13.58 -28.86
C ARG A 142 -9.87 12.77 -27.57
N LEU A 143 -8.67 12.61 -27.04
CA LEU A 143 -8.43 11.93 -25.77
C LEU A 143 -9.19 12.60 -24.63
N GLN A 144 -9.17 13.93 -24.54
CA GLN A 144 -9.88 14.68 -23.51
C GLN A 144 -11.40 14.57 -23.65
N VAL A 145 -11.92 14.62 -24.88
CA VAL A 145 -13.37 14.49 -25.16
C VAL A 145 -13.82 13.05 -24.87
N GLY A 146 -13.14 12.03 -25.40
CA GLY A 146 -13.48 10.62 -25.19
C GLY A 146 -13.41 10.22 -23.70
N MET A 147 -12.37 10.66 -23.00
CA MET A 147 -12.24 10.41 -21.56
C MET A 147 -13.40 11.03 -20.75
N ARG A 148 -13.81 12.24 -21.09
CA ARG A 148 -14.95 12.90 -20.43
C ARG A 148 -16.27 12.18 -20.68
N GLN A 149 -16.54 11.79 -21.92
CA GLN A 149 -17.74 11.02 -22.27
C GLN A 149 -17.77 9.69 -21.49
N LEU A 150 -16.62 9.02 -21.37
CA LEU A 150 -16.54 7.79 -20.62
C LEU A 150 -16.74 8.01 -19.11
N MET A 151 -16.21 9.09 -18.55
CA MET A 151 -16.45 9.46 -17.15
C MET A 151 -17.93 9.75 -16.87
N GLU A 152 -18.62 10.44 -17.80
CA GLU A 152 -20.06 10.69 -17.70
C GLU A 152 -20.85 9.39 -17.77
N PHE A 153 -20.48 8.50 -18.68
CA PHE A 153 -21.05 7.15 -18.77
C PHE A 153 -20.87 6.38 -17.47
N PHE A 154 -19.67 6.40 -16.89
CA PHE A 154 -19.39 5.73 -15.62
C PHE A 154 -20.19 6.33 -14.45
N ALA A 155 -20.31 7.65 -14.41
CA ALA A 155 -21.09 8.35 -13.38
C ALA A 155 -22.57 7.97 -13.44
N VAL A 156 -23.16 7.91 -14.64
CA VAL A 156 -24.57 7.50 -14.86
C VAL A 156 -24.82 6.08 -14.35
N HIS A 157 -23.86 5.17 -14.55
CA HIS A 157 -23.95 3.77 -14.14
C HIS A 157 -23.35 3.50 -12.74
N HIS A 158 -23.09 4.53 -11.95
CA HIS A 158 -22.53 4.43 -10.59
C HIS A 158 -21.19 3.66 -10.53
N LEU A 159 -20.42 3.70 -11.62
CA LEU A 159 -19.05 3.19 -11.68
C LEU A 159 -18.07 4.26 -11.21
N PRO A 160 -16.95 3.90 -10.55
CA PRO A 160 -15.94 4.86 -10.12
C PRO A 160 -15.33 5.61 -11.31
N ALA A 161 -15.29 6.94 -11.24
CA ALA A 161 -14.78 7.78 -12.32
C ALA A 161 -13.28 7.52 -12.64
N GLU A 162 -12.50 7.07 -11.67
CA GLU A 162 -11.10 6.68 -11.87
C GLU A 162 -10.92 5.52 -12.84
N LEU A 163 -11.87 4.58 -12.85
CA LEU A 163 -11.85 3.46 -13.79
C LEU A 163 -11.95 3.94 -15.24
N ALA A 164 -12.66 5.05 -15.51
CA ALA A 164 -12.79 5.59 -16.84
C ALA A 164 -11.42 5.91 -17.46
N VAL A 165 -10.49 6.48 -16.66
CA VAL A 165 -9.14 6.82 -17.14
C VAL A 165 -8.36 5.56 -17.52
N ARG A 166 -8.43 4.52 -16.67
CA ARG A 166 -7.73 3.26 -16.92
C ARG A 166 -8.34 2.51 -18.09
N ALA A 167 -9.68 2.39 -18.13
CA ALA A 167 -10.40 1.73 -19.21
C ALA A 167 -10.17 2.43 -20.55
N TYR A 168 -10.15 3.76 -20.59
CA TYR A 168 -9.87 4.51 -21.81
C TYR A 168 -8.43 4.29 -22.31
N LYS A 169 -7.45 4.17 -21.41
CA LYS A 169 -6.07 3.84 -21.80
C LYS A 169 -5.94 2.46 -22.44
N LEU A 170 -6.73 1.49 -21.98
CA LEU A 170 -6.69 0.10 -22.50
C LEU A 170 -7.51 -0.06 -23.79
N TYR A 171 -8.72 0.51 -23.84
CA TYR A 171 -9.69 0.23 -24.88
C TYR A 171 -9.99 1.41 -25.81
N GLY A 172 -9.48 2.61 -25.47
CA GLY A 172 -9.67 3.81 -26.29
C GLY A 172 -11.12 4.21 -26.46
N ASP A 173 -11.43 4.74 -27.64
CA ASP A 173 -12.78 5.23 -28.01
C ASP A 173 -13.85 4.11 -28.05
N SER A 174 -13.44 2.84 -28.18
CA SER A 174 -14.34 1.69 -28.23
C SER A 174 -14.80 1.22 -26.85
N THR A 175 -14.33 1.85 -25.76
CA THR A 175 -14.58 1.40 -24.37
C THR A 175 -16.07 1.23 -24.09
N VAL A 176 -16.91 2.19 -24.45
CA VAL A 176 -18.36 2.13 -24.18
C VAL A 176 -19.02 0.99 -24.92
N GLU A 177 -18.69 0.79 -26.20
CA GLU A 177 -19.22 -0.30 -27.03
C GLU A 177 -18.82 -1.67 -26.48
N LEU A 178 -17.55 -1.83 -26.11
CA LEU A 178 -17.04 -3.06 -25.51
C LEU A 178 -17.70 -3.35 -24.15
N LEU A 179 -17.98 -2.34 -23.33
CA LEU A 179 -18.64 -2.52 -22.03
C LEU A 179 -20.13 -2.85 -22.16
N TYR A 180 -20.80 -2.43 -23.22
CA TYR A 180 -22.16 -2.89 -23.50
C TYR A 180 -22.17 -4.37 -23.94
N ASP A 181 -21.13 -4.82 -24.63
CA ASP A 181 -20.99 -6.21 -25.06
C ASP A 181 -20.55 -7.11 -23.88
N ASP A 182 -19.54 -6.69 -23.13
CA ASP A 182 -19.03 -7.39 -21.95
C ASP A 182 -18.66 -6.43 -20.82
N PRO A 183 -19.57 -6.20 -19.86
CA PRO A 183 -19.29 -5.34 -18.68
C PRO A 183 -18.13 -5.84 -17.82
N TYR A 184 -17.86 -7.17 -17.82
CA TYR A 184 -16.83 -7.77 -16.99
C TYR A 184 -15.40 -7.56 -17.50
N LEU A 185 -15.21 -6.94 -18.66
CA LEU A 185 -13.92 -6.40 -19.10
C LEU A 185 -13.33 -5.40 -18.07
N LEU A 186 -14.17 -4.75 -17.26
CA LEU A 186 -13.73 -3.92 -16.16
C LEU A 186 -13.05 -4.69 -15.01
N MET A 187 -13.16 -6.01 -15.00
CA MET A 187 -12.50 -6.89 -14.05
C MET A 187 -11.12 -7.38 -14.53
N ASP A 188 -10.68 -6.96 -15.72
CA ASP A 188 -9.36 -7.33 -16.24
C ASP A 188 -8.23 -6.73 -15.37
N GLU A 189 -7.08 -7.40 -15.40
CA GLU A 189 -5.90 -7.00 -14.63
C GLU A 189 -5.51 -5.54 -14.92
N GLY A 190 -5.14 -4.80 -13.89
CA GLY A 190 -4.77 -3.38 -13.97
C GLY A 190 -5.94 -2.39 -13.85
N LEU A 191 -7.21 -2.83 -13.94
CA LEU A 191 -8.36 -1.94 -13.75
C LEU A 191 -8.80 -1.83 -12.30
N ASP A 192 -8.61 -2.88 -11.49
CA ASP A 192 -8.98 -2.92 -10.05
C ASP A 192 -10.42 -2.48 -9.77
N ALA A 193 -11.35 -2.83 -10.65
CA ALA A 193 -12.73 -2.42 -10.53
C ALA A 193 -13.41 -3.09 -9.33
N PRO A 194 -14.24 -2.38 -8.54
CA PRO A 194 -15.03 -3.00 -7.48
C PRO A 194 -16.08 -3.94 -8.08
N PHE A 195 -15.93 -5.26 -7.90
CA PHE A 195 -16.83 -6.27 -8.45
C PHE A 195 -18.31 -5.92 -8.26
N GLY A 196 -18.71 -5.52 -7.03
CA GLY A 196 -20.11 -5.18 -6.76
C GLY A 196 -20.65 -3.97 -7.54
N ALA A 197 -19.80 -3.07 -8.06
CA ALA A 197 -20.22 -1.99 -8.93
C ALA A 197 -20.37 -2.49 -10.38
N VAL A 198 -19.42 -3.30 -10.84
CA VAL A 198 -19.44 -3.90 -12.18
C VAL A 198 -20.60 -4.88 -12.31
N ASP A 199 -20.84 -5.71 -11.30
CA ASP A 199 -21.93 -6.69 -11.30
C ASP A 199 -23.32 -6.02 -11.35
N ARG A 200 -23.51 -4.92 -10.60
CA ARG A 200 -24.75 -4.11 -10.68
C ARG A 200 -24.92 -3.52 -12.09
N PHE A 201 -23.89 -2.95 -12.65
CA PHE A 201 -23.91 -2.41 -14.00
C PHE A 201 -24.24 -3.50 -15.04
N ALA A 202 -23.66 -4.68 -14.94
CA ALA A 202 -23.94 -5.81 -15.81
C ALA A 202 -25.42 -6.25 -15.71
N ILE A 203 -25.97 -6.33 -14.51
CA ILE A 203 -27.39 -6.66 -14.28
C ILE A 203 -28.32 -5.57 -14.85
N GLU A 204 -27.97 -4.29 -14.71
CA GLU A 204 -28.71 -3.18 -15.32
C GLU A 204 -28.75 -3.28 -16.86
N LEU A 205 -27.68 -3.79 -17.48
CA LEU A 205 -27.63 -4.07 -18.92
C LEU A 205 -28.38 -5.35 -19.32
N GLY A 206 -28.95 -6.09 -18.35
CA GLY A 206 -29.74 -7.30 -18.61
C GLY A 206 -28.95 -8.59 -18.67
N VAL A 207 -27.70 -8.62 -18.16
CA VAL A 207 -26.92 -9.85 -18.05
C VAL A 207 -27.62 -10.80 -17.09
N ALA A 208 -27.80 -12.07 -17.51
CA ALA A 208 -28.48 -13.08 -16.72
C ALA A 208 -27.70 -13.43 -15.44
N GLY A 209 -28.44 -13.84 -14.39
CA GLY A 209 -27.84 -14.15 -13.10
C GLY A 209 -26.78 -15.27 -13.15
N ASP A 210 -26.95 -16.21 -14.08
CA ASP A 210 -26.10 -17.36 -14.32
C ASP A 210 -25.26 -17.24 -15.62
N ASP A 211 -25.16 -16.02 -16.18
CA ASP A 211 -24.32 -15.76 -17.36
C ASP A 211 -22.88 -16.25 -17.12
N PRO A 212 -22.30 -17.02 -18.05
CA PRO A 212 -20.95 -17.54 -17.92
C PRO A 212 -19.89 -16.49 -17.57
N ARG A 213 -19.97 -15.30 -18.17
CA ARG A 213 -19.03 -14.18 -17.93
C ARG A 213 -19.14 -13.67 -16.49
N ARG A 214 -20.37 -13.57 -15.98
CA ARG A 214 -20.64 -13.19 -14.58
C ARG A 214 -20.04 -14.19 -13.60
N VAL A 215 -20.24 -15.49 -13.87
CA VAL A 215 -19.71 -16.56 -13.02
C VAL A 215 -18.19 -16.56 -13.03
N GLU A 216 -17.57 -16.45 -14.21
CA GLU A 216 -16.10 -16.39 -14.35
C GLU A 216 -15.50 -15.18 -13.65
N ALA A 217 -16.09 -13.99 -13.81
CA ALA A 217 -15.67 -12.78 -13.10
C ALA A 217 -15.81 -12.93 -11.57
N GLY A 218 -16.88 -13.56 -11.09
CA GLY A 218 -17.09 -13.85 -9.68
C GLY A 218 -16.06 -14.84 -9.11
N ILE A 219 -15.66 -15.84 -9.86
CA ILE A 219 -14.60 -16.80 -9.48
C ILE A 219 -13.26 -16.07 -9.32
N LEU A 220 -12.87 -15.27 -10.30
CA LEU A 220 -11.62 -14.50 -10.27
C LEU A 220 -11.64 -13.46 -9.15
N PHE A 221 -12.77 -12.79 -8.95
CA PHE A 221 -12.95 -11.86 -7.83
C PHE A 221 -12.76 -12.55 -6.49
N GLU A 222 -13.38 -13.71 -6.26
CA GLU A 222 -13.29 -14.42 -4.99
C GLU A 222 -11.86 -14.86 -4.69
N LEU A 223 -11.11 -15.34 -5.70
CA LEU A 223 -9.69 -15.64 -5.55
C LEU A 223 -8.87 -14.40 -5.20
N ASN A 224 -9.04 -13.30 -5.93
CA ASN A 224 -8.35 -12.04 -5.65
C ASN A 224 -8.72 -11.45 -4.28
N TYR A 225 -10.00 -11.50 -3.89
CA TYR A 225 -10.46 -11.06 -2.58
C TYR A 225 -9.76 -11.81 -1.44
N ASN A 226 -9.59 -13.13 -1.60
CA ASN A 226 -8.92 -13.97 -0.61
C ASN A 226 -7.40 -13.74 -0.51
N LEU A 227 -6.77 -13.06 -1.48
CA LEU A 227 -5.37 -12.60 -1.35
C LEU A 227 -5.23 -11.62 -0.18
N THR A 228 -6.24 -10.80 0.08
CA THR A 228 -6.23 -9.84 1.22
C THR A 228 -6.23 -10.56 2.57
N ALA A 229 -6.73 -11.81 2.63
CA ALA A 229 -6.62 -12.69 3.78
C ALA A 229 -5.29 -13.47 3.79
N GLY A 230 -4.46 -13.31 2.77
CA GLY A 230 -3.14 -13.94 2.59
C GLY A 230 -3.19 -15.35 2.03
N HIS A 231 -4.30 -15.78 1.43
CA HIS A 231 -4.38 -17.08 0.75
C HIS A 231 -3.66 -17.02 -0.60
N SER A 232 -2.91 -18.07 -0.95
CA SER A 232 -2.33 -18.20 -2.30
C SER A 232 -3.27 -18.96 -3.25
N PHE A 233 -4.17 -19.74 -2.72
CA PHE A 233 -5.17 -20.53 -3.44
C PHE A 233 -6.43 -20.72 -2.61
N LEU A 234 -7.47 -21.26 -3.21
CA LEU A 234 -8.62 -21.80 -2.48
C LEU A 234 -8.81 -23.29 -2.82
N PRO A 235 -9.21 -24.14 -1.84
CA PRO A 235 -9.74 -25.47 -2.13
C PRO A 235 -10.98 -25.35 -3.02
N GLU A 236 -11.13 -26.25 -4.00
CA GLU A 236 -12.22 -26.22 -4.97
C GLU A 236 -13.60 -26.15 -4.32
N ASP A 237 -13.84 -26.94 -3.27
CA ASP A 237 -15.10 -26.96 -2.52
C ASP A 237 -15.41 -25.60 -1.85
N LYS A 238 -14.37 -24.91 -1.38
CA LYS A 238 -14.50 -23.59 -0.75
C LYS A 238 -14.74 -22.49 -1.77
N LEU A 239 -14.01 -22.55 -2.88
CA LEU A 239 -14.19 -21.59 -3.98
C LEU A 239 -15.62 -21.72 -4.55
N GLN A 240 -16.06 -22.94 -4.84
CA GLN A 240 -17.43 -23.19 -5.33
C GLN A 240 -18.48 -22.66 -4.38
N LEU A 241 -18.36 -22.94 -3.09
CA LEU A 241 -19.31 -22.48 -2.07
C LEU A 241 -19.34 -20.94 -1.97
N ALA A 242 -18.17 -20.32 -1.93
CA ALA A 242 -18.05 -18.86 -1.80
C ALA A 242 -18.66 -18.13 -3.00
N VAL A 243 -18.37 -18.57 -4.21
CA VAL A 243 -18.89 -17.98 -5.45
C VAL A 243 -20.40 -18.23 -5.58
N SER A 244 -20.89 -19.44 -5.25
CA SER A 244 -22.36 -19.71 -5.22
C SER A 244 -23.10 -18.77 -4.26
N GLN A 245 -22.52 -18.49 -3.11
CA GLN A 245 -23.09 -17.54 -2.13
C GLN A 245 -23.01 -16.09 -2.62
N LEU A 246 -21.86 -15.69 -3.21
CA LEU A 246 -21.65 -14.33 -3.71
C LEU A 246 -22.64 -13.98 -4.81
N LEU A 247 -22.84 -14.88 -5.78
CA LEU A 247 -23.64 -14.65 -6.98
C LEU A 247 -25.07 -15.14 -6.87
N SER A 248 -25.39 -15.93 -5.83
CA SER A 248 -26.67 -16.65 -5.67
C SER A 248 -26.98 -17.58 -6.86
N VAL A 249 -25.97 -18.33 -7.33
CA VAL A 249 -26.09 -19.30 -8.43
C VAL A 249 -25.87 -20.72 -7.93
N ASP A 250 -26.28 -21.71 -8.75
CA ASP A 250 -26.06 -23.12 -8.45
C ASP A 250 -24.54 -23.46 -8.50
N GLY A 251 -24.14 -24.39 -7.66
CA GLY A 251 -22.76 -24.88 -7.63
C GLY A 251 -22.29 -25.52 -8.92
N GLU A 252 -23.19 -26.11 -9.73
CA GLU A 252 -22.80 -26.69 -11.03
C GLU A 252 -22.43 -25.60 -12.04
N ALA A 253 -23.11 -24.46 -12.05
CA ALA A 253 -22.72 -23.32 -12.89
C ALA A 253 -21.33 -22.79 -12.53
N VAL A 254 -21.00 -22.75 -11.22
CA VAL A 254 -19.66 -22.36 -10.76
C VAL A 254 -18.60 -23.36 -11.21
N LYS A 255 -18.89 -24.66 -11.12
CA LYS A 255 -17.98 -25.73 -11.54
C LYS A 255 -17.70 -25.68 -13.05
N GLU A 256 -18.72 -25.43 -13.87
CA GLU A 256 -18.56 -25.20 -15.30
C GLU A 256 -17.71 -23.95 -15.58
N GLY A 257 -17.94 -22.85 -14.83
CA GLY A 257 -17.13 -21.63 -14.93
C GLY A 257 -15.66 -21.86 -14.57
N ILE A 258 -15.38 -22.64 -13.51
CA ILE A 258 -14.01 -23.06 -13.17
C ILE A 258 -13.41 -23.85 -14.33
N GLY A 259 -14.17 -24.79 -14.93
CA GLY A 259 -13.72 -25.55 -16.09
C GLY A 259 -13.30 -24.67 -17.27
N ARG A 260 -14.13 -23.70 -17.64
CA ARG A 260 -13.81 -22.73 -18.72
C ARG A 260 -12.58 -21.88 -18.42
N LEU A 261 -12.43 -21.41 -17.18
CA LEU A 261 -11.25 -20.63 -16.77
C LEU A 261 -9.97 -21.47 -16.79
N LEU A 262 -10.05 -22.77 -16.49
CA LEU A 262 -8.92 -23.70 -16.61
C LEU A 262 -8.56 -23.93 -18.09
N GLU A 263 -9.53 -24.11 -18.97
CA GLU A 263 -9.32 -24.24 -20.43
C GLU A 263 -8.73 -22.96 -21.06
N ALA A 264 -9.05 -21.80 -20.49
CA ALA A 264 -8.53 -20.50 -20.92
C ALA A 264 -7.21 -20.10 -20.26
N ASP A 265 -6.55 -20.99 -19.50
CA ASP A 265 -5.33 -20.73 -18.72
C ASP A 265 -5.44 -19.53 -17.74
N ARG A 266 -6.67 -19.14 -17.38
CA ARG A 266 -6.92 -18.08 -16.38
C ARG A 266 -6.93 -18.60 -14.94
N LEU A 267 -6.98 -19.92 -14.77
CA LEU A 267 -6.78 -20.63 -13.50
C LEU A 267 -5.79 -21.78 -13.69
N VAL A 268 -5.16 -22.16 -12.59
CA VAL A 268 -4.31 -23.35 -12.52
C VAL A 268 -4.80 -24.25 -11.41
N ARG A 269 -5.10 -25.50 -11.74
CA ARG A 269 -5.50 -26.54 -10.79
C ARG A 269 -4.30 -27.36 -10.37
N SER A 270 -4.22 -27.71 -9.10
CA SER A 270 -3.18 -28.57 -8.54
C SER A 270 -3.77 -29.44 -7.43
N THR A 271 -3.10 -30.56 -7.14
CA THR A 271 -3.43 -31.41 -5.97
C THR A 271 -2.35 -31.24 -4.92
N LEU A 272 -2.75 -30.80 -3.74
CA LEU A 272 -1.87 -30.60 -2.60
C LEU A 272 -2.29 -31.51 -1.45
N ALA A 273 -1.46 -32.50 -1.14
CA ALA A 273 -1.75 -33.52 -0.10
C ALA A 273 -3.14 -34.16 -0.27
N GLY A 274 -3.54 -34.48 -1.52
CA GLY A 274 -4.83 -35.09 -1.88
C GLY A 274 -6.03 -34.16 -1.90
N ILE A 275 -5.82 -32.83 -1.81
CA ILE A 275 -6.88 -31.82 -1.91
C ILE A 275 -6.72 -31.09 -3.24
N THR A 276 -7.80 -31.01 -4.02
CA THR A 276 -7.87 -30.21 -5.24
C THR A 276 -7.97 -28.72 -4.87
N VAL A 277 -7.11 -27.91 -5.47
CA VAL A 277 -6.98 -26.47 -5.21
C VAL A 277 -6.86 -25.68 -6.50
N ASP A 278 -7.45 -24.50 -6.53
CA ASP A 278 -7.43 -23.61 -7.68
C ASP A 278 -6.66 -22.32 -7.33
N TYR A 279 -5.75 -21.95 -8.23
CA TYR A 279 -4.85 -20.80 -8.13
C TYR A 279 -5.10 -19.80 -9.24
N LEU A 280 -4.79 -18.54 -8.96
CA LEU A 280 -4.42 -17.60 -10.03
C LEU A 280 -3.04 -18.00 -10.59
N PRO A 281 -2.82 -17.97 -11.92
CA PRO A 281 -1.59 -18.47 -12.57
C PRO A 281 -0.30 -17.91 -11.97
N ARG A 282 -0.24 -16.60 -11.71
CA ARG A 282 0.92 -15.92 -11.12
C ARG A 282 1.32 -16.46 -9.76
N LEU A 283 0.33 -16.84 -8.93
CA LEU A 283 0.61 -17.36 -7.58
C LEU A 283 1.06 -18.82 -7.62
N TYR A 284 0.49 -19.61 -8.52
CA TYR A 284 0.96 -20.97 -8.76
C TYR A 284 2.42 -20.97 -9.20
N GLU A 285 2.72 -20.15 -10.20
CA GLU A 285 4.08 -19.99 -10.71
C GLU A 285 5.05 -19.51 -9.63
N ALA A 286 4.66 -18.50 -8.85
CA ALA A 286 5.47 -18.00 -7.74
C ALA A 286 5.81 -19.09 -6.73
N GLU A 287 4.83 -19.90 -6.27
CA GLU A 287 5.10 -20.98 -5.32
C GLU A 287 5.97 -22.09 -5.91
N VAL A 288 5.72 -22.48 -7.17
CA VAL A 288 6.52 -23.51 -7.87
C VAL A 288 7.97 -23.04 -8.02
N ASN A 289 8.17 -21.84 -8.52
CA ASN A 289 9.51 -21.29 -8.73
C ASN A 289 10.24 -21.05 -7.40
N CYS A 290 9.55 -20.52 -6.37
CA CYS A 290 10.12 -20.37 -5.02
C CYS A 290 10.61 -21.73 -4.50
N SER A 291 9.77 -22.76 -4.58
CA SER A 291 10.15 -24.11 -4.13
C SER A 291 11.37 -24.64 -4.86
N ARG A 292 11.37 -24.56 -6.20
CA ARG A 292 12.49 -25.00 -7.04
C ARG A 292 13.79 -24.29 -6.70
N ARG A 293 13.75 -22.96 -6.65
CA ARG A 293 14.93 -22.12 -6.39
C ARG A 293 15.48 -22.30 -4.97
N LEU A 294 14.61 -22.38 -3.96
CA LEU A 294 15.02 -22.63 -2.57
C LEU A 294 15.70 -23.99 -2.41
N LEU A 295 15.20 -25.05 -3.07
CA LEU A 295 15.84 -26.36 -3.06
C LEU A 295 17.16 -26.37 -3.84
N GLU A 296 17.30 -25.60 -4.91
CA GLU A 296 18.58 -25.40 -5.61
C GLU A 296 19.62 -24.74 -4.69
N PHE A 297 19.26 -23.64 -4.01
CA PHE A 297 20.13 -22.97 -3.04
C PHE A 297 20.50 -23.90 -1.87
N ALA A 298 19.54 -24.68 -1.34
CA ALA A 298 19.77 -25.59 -0.22
C ALA A 298 20.74 -26.73 -0.57
N LYS A 299 20.77 -27.15 -1.83
CA LYS A 299 21.77 -28.14 -2.33
C LYS A 299 23.14 -27.53 -2.54
N GLY A 300 23.22 -26.19 -2.66
CA GLY A 300 24.47 -25.47 -2.83
C GLY A 300 25.36 -25.56 -1.58
N SER A 301 26.62 -25.89 -1.76
CA SER A 301 27.60 -25.89 -0.68
C SER A 301 28.90 -25.29 -1.17
N PHE A 302 29.61 -24.63 -0.28
CA PHE A 302 30.90 -24.03 -0.55
C PHE A 302 31.97 -24.70 0.31
N PRO A 303 33.18 -24.97 -0.22
CA PRO A 303 34.25 -25.49 0.58
C PRO A 303 34.60 -24.48 1.68
N PRO A 304 34.79 -24.94 2.92
CA PRO A 304 35.18 -24.06 4.00
C PRO A 304 36.53 -23.40 3.68
N PRO A 305 36.64 -22.07 3.87
CA PRO A 305 37.91 -21.38 3.70
C PRO A 305 38.96 -21.91 4.66
N LYS A 306 40.23 -21.88 4.24
CA LYS A 306 41.31 -22.30 5.12
C LYS A 306 41.35 -21.46 6.38
N GLY A 307 41.31 -22.11 7.54
CA GLY A 307 41.33 -21.44 8.83
C GLY A 307 39.97 -20.82 9.24
N LEU A 308 38.84 -21.35 8.75
CA LEU A 308 37.49 -20.83 9.07
C LEU A 308 37.28 -20.64 10.59
N GLU A 309 37.65 -21.60 11.43
CA GLU A 309 37.49 -21.50 12.89
C GLU A 309 38.28 -20.31 13.48
N ARG A 310 39.47 -20.08 12.94
CA ARG A 310 40.30 -18.92 13.36
C ARG A 310 39.65 -17.59 12.89
N MET A 311 39.08 -17.57 11.70
CA MET A 311 38.34 -16.39 11.20
C MET A 311 37.14 -16.10 12.09
N ILE A 312 36.38 -17.12 12.50
CA ILE A 312 35.24 -16.95 13.42
C ILE A 312 35.71 -16.43 14.78
N GLN A 313 36.84 -16.96 15.27
CA GLN A 313 37.43 -16.47 16.52
C GLN A 313 37.87 -15.01 16.39
N ASN A 314 38.50 -14.61 15.31
CA ASN A 314 38.86 -13.21 15.05
C ASN A 314 37.62 -12.31 15.04
N VAL A 315 36.52 -12.73 14.40
CA VAL A 315 35.24 -12.01 14.41
C VAL A 315 34.73 -11.80 15.84
N ALA A 316 34.82 -12.82 16.69
CA ALA A 316 34.42 -12.72 18.09
C ALA A 316 35.32 -11.74 18.88
N GLU A 317 36.65 -11.83 18.68
CA GLU A 317 37.62 -10.96 19.33
C GLU A 317 37.46 -9.48 18.87
N GLU A 318 37.31 -9.23 17.57
CA GLU A 318 37.10 -7.88 17.01
C GLU A 318 35.80 -7.24 17.52
N SER A 319 34.72 -8.03 17.65
CA SER A 319 33.43 -7.52 18.14
C SER A 319 33.36 -7.46 19.67
N GLY A 320 34.29 -8.10 20.40
CA GLY A 320 34.23 -8.22 21.86
C GLY A 320 33.04 -9.05 22.34
N ILE A 321 32.51 -9.93 21.50
CA ILE A 321 31.30 -10.71 21.78
C ILE A 321 31.65 -12.20 21.88
N GLU A 322 31.18 -12.84 22.95
CA GLU A 322 31.20 -14.28 23.08
C GLU A 322 29.90 -14.84 22.44
N TYR A 323 30.04 -15.48 21.26
CA TYR A 323 28.91 -16.08 20.56
C TYR A 323 28.49 -17.41 21.21
N SER A 324 27.20 -17.64 21.32
CA SER A 324 26.68 -18.96 21.71
C SER A 324 26.99 -20.03 20.66
N GLU A 325 26.80 -21.30 21.02
CA GLU A 325 27.00 -22.42 20.09
C GLU A 325 26.12 -22.29 18.84
N GLU A 326 24.82 -21.92 19.03
CA GLU A 326 23.88 -21.70 17.93
C GLU A 326 24.32 -20.54 17.05
N GLN A 327 24.81 -19.45 17.62
CA GLN A 327 25.29 -18.29 16.88
C GLN A 327 26.58 -18.60 16.10
N THR A 328 27.54 -19.28 16.72
CA THR A 328 28.76 -19.74 16.07
C THR A 328 28.45 -20.66 14.90
N ARG A 329 27.45 -21.56 15.07
CA ARG A 329 26.95 -22.41 13.99
C ARG A 329 26.37 -21.60 12.84
N ALA A 330 25.54 -20.57 13.12
CA ALA A 330 24.99 -19.70 12.09
C ALA A 330 26.07 -18.97 11.29
N ILE A 331 27.10 -18.43 11.96
CA ILE A 331 28.24 -17.76 11.32
C ILE A 331 29.00 -18.76 10.43
N ARG A 332 29.25 -19.97 10.92
CA ARG A 332 29.94 -21.03 10.17
C ARG A 332 29.14 -21.47 8.94
N GLU A 333 27.83 -21.73 9.10
CA GLU A 333 26.97 -22.16 8.02
C GLU A 333 26.80 -21.08 6.95
N ALA A 334 26.80 -19.79 7.31
CA ALA A 334 26.77 -18.69 6.36
C ALA A 334 27.94 -18.70 5.37
N ALA A 335 29.12 -19.19 5.77
CA ALA A 335 30.30 -19.31 4.91
C ALA A 335 30.22 -20.53 3.97
N THR A 336 29.52 -21.60 4.38
CA THR A 336 29.61 -22.91 3.73
C THR A 336 28.33 -23.37 3.03
N SER A 337 27.18 -22.79 3.34
CA SER A 337 25.88 -23.17 2.78
C SER A 337 25.43 -22.21 1.67
N GLY A 338 24.74 -22.73 0.67
CA GLY A 338 24.11 -21.90 -0.37
C GLY A 338 22.81 -21.24 0.12
N LEU A 339 22.11 -21.85 1.08
CA LEU A 339 20.96 -21.30 1.76
C LEU A 339 21.12 -21.44 3.26
N LEU A 340 20.77 -20.40 4.00
CA LEU A 340 20.69 -20.43 5.45
C LEU A 340 19.47 -19.66 5.95
N LEU A 341 18.61 -20.33 6.72
CA LEU A 341 17.53 -19.70 7.46
C LEU A 341 17.96 -19.47 8.90
N ILE A 342 17.82 -18.23 9.38
CA ILE A 342 18.10 -17.86 10.77
C ILE A 342 16.81 -17.36 11.41
N THR A 343 16.38 -17.99 12.48
CA THR A 343 15.16 -17.61 13.18
C THR A 343 15.39 -17.51 14.69
N GLY A 344 14.66 -16.59 15.32
CA GLY A 344 14.71 -16.40 16.76
C GLY A 344 13.78 -15.27 17.22
N GLY A 345 13.38 -15.31 18.47
CA GLY A 345 12.56 -14.26 19.10
C GLY A 345 13.36 -12.99 19.46
N PRO A 346 12.75 -12.06 20.19
CA PRO A 346 13.45 -10.88 20.70
C PRO A 346 14.53 -11.28 21.72
N GLY A 347 15.64 -10.56 21.72
CA GLY A 347 16.75 -10.78 22.66
C GLY A 347 17.62 -12.02 22.38
N THR A 348 17.43 -12.72 21.25
CA THR A 348 18.25 -13.88 20.87
C THR A 348 19.49 -13.51 20.03
N GLY A 349 19.71 -12.22 19.75
CA GLY A 349 20.92 -11.73 19.09
C GLY A 349 20.93 -11.87 17.57
N LYS A 350 19.78 -11.87 16.88
CA LYS A 350 19.71 -11.90 15.40
C LYS A 350 20.62 -10.84 14.77
N THR A 351 20.52 -9.60 15.24
CA THR A 351 21.34 -8.49 14.76
C THR A 351 22.84 -8.69 15.00
N THR A 352 23.19 -9.23 16.17
CA THR A 352 24.56 -9.54 16.55
C THR A 352 25.18 -10.57 15.60
N ILE A 353 24.40 -11.58 15.23
CA ILE A 353 24.84 -12.62 14.27
C ILE A 353 25.00 -12.04 12.87
N LEU A 354 24.08 -11.15 12.45
CA LEU A 354 24.22 -10.49 11.14
C LEU A 354 25.54 -9.75 11.00
N ASN A 355 25.95 -9.01 12.06
CA ASN A 355 27.25 -8.35 12.08
C ASN A 355 28.42 -9.36 12.02
N GLY A 356 28.31 -10.44 12.77
CA GLY A 356 29.32 -11.53 12.73
C GLY A 356 29.42 -12.19 11.35
N ILE A 357 28.30 -12.45 10.69
CA ILE A 357 28.25 -13.00 9.34
C ILE A 357 28.87 -12.01 8.34
N LEU A 358 28.52 -10.74 8.40
CA LEU A 358 29.07 -9.71 7.51
C LEU A 358 30.57 -9.55 7.67
N SER A 359 31.05 -9.52 8.93
CA SER A 359 32.50 -9.48 9.20
C SER A 359 33.23 -10.70 8.61
N LEU A 360 32.68 -11.91 8.81
CA LEU A 360 33.24 -13.14 8.24
C LEU A 360 33.27 -13.10 6.71
N LEU A 361 32.13 -12.76 6.06
CA LEU A 361 32.04 -12.71 4.60
C LEU A 361 32.95 -11.59 4.04
N GLY A 362 33.10 -10.47 4.77
CA GLY A 362 34.05 -9.41 4.46
C GLY A 362 35.51 -9.88 4.51
N GLN A 363 35.91 -10.66 5.55
CA GLN A 363 37.24 -11.28 5.61
C GLN A 363 37.46 -12.28 4.45
N MET A 364 36.39 -12.88 3.92
CA MET A 364 36.42 -13.73 2.73
C MET A 364 36.41 -12.94 1.42
N GLN A 365 36.36 -11.59 1.46
CA GLN A 365 36.25 -10.69 0.32
C GLN A 365 35.05 -10.94 -0.58
N LEU A 366 33.92 -11.34 -0.01
CA LEU A 366 32.67 -11.59 -0.72
C LEU A 366 31.79 -10.33 -0.74
N ALA A 367 31.27 -10.00 -1.94
CA ALA A 367 30.34 -8.90 -2.13
C ALA A 367 28.95 -9.27 -1.61
N CYS A 368 28.53 -8.63 -0.51
CA CYS A 368 27.24 -8.87 0.13
C CYS A 368 26.24 -7.75 -0.18
N LEU A 369 25.01 -8.13 -0.51
CA LEU A 369 23.88 -7.21 -0.61
C LEU A 369 22.96 -7.43 0.59
N LEU A 370 22.58 -6.32 1.23
CA LEU A 370 21.68 -6.32 2.38
C LEU A 370 20.32 -5.79 1.96
N ALA A 371 19.26 -6.49 2.33
CA ALA A 371 17.91 -6.07 2.02
C ALA A 371 16.94 -6.32 3.20
N ALA A 372 15.84 -5.57 3.19
CA ALA A 372 14.70 -5.76 4.07
C ALA A 372 13.40 -5.42 3.32
N PRO A 373 12.23 -5.90 3.78
CA PRO A 373 10.97 -5.66 3.06
C PRO A 373 10.49 -4.20 3.11
N THR A 374 10.86 -3.43 4.12
CA THR A 374 10.42 -2.03 4.30
C THR A 374 11.59 -1.06 4.41
N GLY A 375 11.35 0.22 4.06
CA GLY A 375 12.36 1.28 4.16
C GLY A 375 12.92 1.44 5.58
N ARG A 376 12.07 1.34 6.59
CA ARG A 376 12.48 1.43 7.99
C ARG A 376 13.35 0.26 8.44
N ALA A 377 12.97 -0.96 8.05
CA ALA A 377 13.78 -2.13 8.37
C ALA A 377 15.15 -2.04 7.67
N ALA A 378 15.19 -1.62 6.41
CA ALA A 378 16.45 -1.40 5.68
C ALA A 378 17.32 -0.31 6.33
N LYS A 379 16.73 0.83 6.72
CA LYS A 379 17.44 1.89 7.43
C LYS A 379 18.01 1.38 8.76
N ARG A 380 17.19 0.69 9.56
CA ARG A 380 17.65 0.08 10.81
C ARG A 380 18.81 -0.90 10.57
N LEU A 381 18.68 -1.74 9.55
CA LEU A 381 19.73 -2.68 9.19
C LEU A 381 21.04 -1.96 8.86
N THR A 382 20.98 -0.83 8.12
CA THR A 382 22.13 0.03 7.85
C THR A 382 22.73 0.61 9.14
N GLU A 383 21.89 1.15 10.04
CA GLU A 383 22.36 1.76 11.30
C GLU A 383 23.08 0.76 12.20
N VAL A 384 22.62 -0.48 12.23
CA VAL A 384 23.16 -1.52 13.11
C VAL A 384 24.38 -2.22 12.51
N THR A 385 24.40 -2.41 11.20
CA THR A 385 25.52 -3.11 10.53
C THR A 385 26.62 -2.17 10.06
N GLY A 386 26.32 -0.88 9.89
CA GLY A 386 27.22 0.10 9.25
C GLY A 386 27.30 -0.07 7.73
N GLU A 387 26.66 -1.09 7.15
CA GLU A 387 26.65 -1.40 5.74
C GLU A 387 25.36 -0.91 5.07
N ASN A 388 25.43 -0.53 3.79
CA ASN A 388 24.26 -0.04 3.08
C ASN A 388 23.24 -1.17 2.83
N ALA A 389 22.06 -1.04 3.41
CA ALA A 389 20.92 -1.89 3.14
C ALA A 389 19.86 -1.14 2.33
N SER A 390 19.11 -1.87 1.51
CA SER A 390 18.00 -1.32 0.72
C SER A 390 16.70 -2.11 0.93
N THR A 391 15.57 -1.57 0.48
CA THR A 391 14.37 -2.41 0.39
C THR A 391 14.55 -3.46 -0.71
N ILE A 392 13.87 -4.62 -0.58
CA ILE A 392 13.86 -5.64 -1.64
C ILE A 392 13.41 -5.02 -2.96
N HIS A 393 12.35 -4.20 -2.96
CA HIS A 393 11.86 -3.50 -4.14
C HIS A 393 12.94 -2.64 -4.80
N ARG A 394 13.69 -1.87 -4.01
CA ARG A 394 14.77 -1.02 -4.53
C ARG A 394 15.95 -1.85 -5.02
N LEU A 395 16.25 -2.96 -4.33
CA LEU A 395 17.29 -3.89 -4.76
C LEU A 395 16.97 -4.50 -6.14
N LEU A 396 15.67 -4.78 -6.37
CA LEU A 396 15.17 -5.31 -7.64
C LEU A 396 14.86 -4.22 -8.69
N GLU A 397 15.15 -2.94 -8.37
CA GLU A 397 14.87 -1.81 -9.25
C GLU A 397 13.40 -1.80 -9.72
N ALA A 398 12.47 -1.90 -8.74
CA ALA A 398 11.05 -1.85 -9.00
C ALA A 398 10.62 -0.54 -9.65
N GLY A 399 9.80 -0.62 -10.66
CA GLY A 399 9.19 0.50 -11.37
C GLY A 399 7.73 0.22 -11.71
N ILE A 400 7.08 1.16 -12.38
CA ILE A 400 5.73 1.00 -12.91
C ILE A 400 5.83 0.97 -14.44
N ASP A 401 5.26 -0.03 -15.09
CA ASP A 401 5.13 -0.07 -16.53
C ASP A 401 4.21 1.07 -17.00
N PRO A 402 4.67 2.00 -17.85
CA PRO A 402 3.83 3.13 -18.27
C PRO A 402 2.61 2.72 -19.10
N GLY A 403 2.65 1.53 -19.72
CA GLY A 403 1.56 1.01 -20.57
C GLY A 403 0.44 0.36 -19.77
N THR A 404 0.80 -0.57 -18.86
CA THR A 404 -0.16 -1.35 -18.07
C THR A 404 -0.44 -0.74 -16.69
N GLY A 405 0.50 0.02 -16.13
CA GLY A 405 0.42 0.52 -14.76
C GLY A 405 0.84 -0.52 -13.71
N ASP A 406 1.32 -1.69 -14.13
CA ASP A 406 1.72 -2.77 -13.25
C ASP A 406 3.11 -2.55 -12.68
N MET A 407 3.38 -3.14 -11.52
CA MET A 407 4.71 -3.17 -10.94
C MET A 407 5.60 -4.14 -11.72
N VAL A 408 6.73 -3.65 -12.19
CA VAL A 408 7.75 -4.44 -12.89
C VAL A 408 9.08 -4.35 -12.14
N PHE A 409 9.86 -5.42 -12.24
CA PHE A 409 11.20 -5.48 -11.65
C PHE A 409 12.24 -5.57 -12.76
N VAL A 410 13.24 -4.68 -12.75
CA VAL A 410 14.31 -4.65 -13.74
C VAL A 410 15.34 -5.75 -13.49
N ARG A 411 15.48 -6.20 -12.23
CA ARG A 411 16.38 -7.29 -11.83
C ARG A 411 15.61 -8.61 -11.80
N ASP A 412 16.07 -9.55 -12.64
CA ASP A 412 15.49 -10.86 -12.84
C ASP A 412 16.57 -11.89 -13.25
N GLU A 413 16.19 -13.02 -13.87
CA GLU A 413 17.11 -14.05 -14.33
C GLU A 413 18.00 -13.56 -15.51
N ASP A 414 17.49 -12.66 -16.35
CA ASP A 414 18.20 -12.11 -17.52
C ASP A 414 19.13 -10.93 -17.13
N ASN A 415 18.78 -10.21 -16.07
CA ASN A 415 19.54 -9.08 -15.53
C ASN A 415 19.81 -9.24 -14.03
N PRO A 416 20.59 -10.26 -13.61
CA PRO A 416 20.69 -10.64 -12.21
C PRO A 416 21.50 -9.64 -11.37
N LEU A 417 21.34 -9.76 -10.06
CA LEU A 417 22.09 -9.02 -9.06
C LEU A 417 23.58 -9.36 -9.12
N LYS A 418 24.43 -8.34 -8.99
CA LYS A 418 25.90 -8.51 -8.92
C LYS A 418 26.32 -8.68 -7.46
N CYS A 419 26.39 -9.91 -6.98
CA CYS A 419 26.74 -10.23 -5.60
C CYS A 419 27.33 -11.61 -5.45
N ASP A 420 27.94 -11.90 -4.30
CA ASP A 420 28.34 -13.24 -3.86
C ASP A 420 27.41 -13.78 -2.78
N ALA A 421 26.75 -12.89 -2.04
CA ALA A 421 25.75 -13.22 -1.04
C ALA A 421 24.65 -12.18 -1.00
N VAL A 422 23.43 -12.63 -0.73
CA VAL A 422 22.27 -11.77 -0.40
C VAL A 422 21.80 -12.12 1.01
N ILE A 423 21.65 -11.13 1.84
CA ILE A 423 21.14 -11.26 3.21
C ILE A 423 19.84 -10.46 3.29
N VAL A 424 18.78 -11.12 3.72
CA VAL A 424 17.47 -10.47 3.89
C VAL A 424 17.02 -10.60 5.34
N ASP A 425 16.79 -9.46 5.99
CA ASP A 425 16.22 -9.40 7.34
C ASP A 425 14.70 -9.15 7.28
N GLU A 426 14.02 -9.38 8.40
CA GLU A 426 12.55 -9.25 8.56
C GLU A 426 11.75 -10.09 7.53
N MET A 427 12.22 -11.29 7.24
CA MET A 427 11.60 -12.21 6.27
C MET A 427 10.15 -12.60 6.59
N SER A 428 9.70 -12.40 7.83
CA SER A 428 8.30 -12.60 8.23
C SER A 428 7.30 -11.71 7.47
N MET A 429 7.78 -10.61 6.89
CA MET A 429 6.96 -9.65 6.14
C MET A 429 6.96 -9.88 4.62
N VAL A 430 7.77 -10.80 4.11
CA VAL A 430 7.92 -11.08 2.67
C VAL A 430 6.86 -12.09 2.25
N ASP A 431 6.02 -11.72 1.28
CA ASP A 431 5.03 -12.60 0.66
C ASP A 431 5.63 -13.48 -0.45
N VAL A 432 4.82 -14.34 -1.05
CA VAL A 432 5.31 -15.31 -2.03
C VAL A 432 5.69 -14.67 -3.36
N GLU A 433 5.01 -13.61 -3.78
CA GLU A 433 5.30 -12.90 -5.03
C GLU A 433 6.62 -12.14 -4.93
N LEU A 434 6.81 -11.38 -3.84
CA LEU A 434 8.07 -10.66 -3.61
C LEU A 434 9.25 -11.61 -3.44
N LEU A 435 9.06 -12.75 -2.75
CA LEU A 435 10.08 -13.79 -2.65
C LEU A 435 10.42 -14.38 -4.01
N HIS A 436 9.43 -14.62 -4.86
CA HIS A 436 9.61 -15.13 -6.22
C HIS A 436 10.53 -14.23 -7.04
N HIS A 437 10.22 -12.93 -7.12
CA HIS A 437 11.04 -11.97 -7.85
C HIS A 437 12.46 -11.84 -7.28
N LEU A 438 12.59 -11.87 -5.94
CA LEU A 438 13.91 -11.85 -5.31
C LEU A 438 14.75 -13.06 -5.71
N LEU A 439 14.15 -14.26 -5.68
CA LEU A 439 14.86 -15.49 -6.03
C LEU A 439 15.23 -15.57 -7.52
N GLN A 440 14.43 -14.99 -8.41
CA GLN A 440 14.77 -14.86 -9.83
C GLN A 440 16.02 -13.98 -10.04
N ALA A 441 16.10 -12.86 -9.33
CA ALA A 441 17.19 -11.90 -9.49
C ALA A 441 18.54 -12.36 -8.90
N ILE A 442 18.56 -13.37 -8.01
CA ILE A 442 19.80 -13.87 -7.43
C ILE A 442 20.42 -14.93 -8.34
N PRO A 443 21.67 -14.75 -8.81
CA PRO A 443 22.32 -15.72 -9.69
C PRO A 443 22.48 -17.10 -9.03
N ARG A 444 22.52 -18.14 -9.84
CA ARG A 444 22.83 -19.50 -9.35
C ARG A 444 24.23 -19.57 -8.75
N GLY A 445 24.42 -20.40 -7.75
CA GLY A 445 25.73 -20.60 -7.12
C GLY A 445 26.17 -19.46 -6.20
N LYS A 446 25.24 -18.61 -5.76
CA LYS A 446 25.46 -17.58 -4.75
C LYS A 446 24.87 -17.98 -3.41
N ARG A 447 25.16 -17.23 -2.34
CA ARG A 447 24.64 -17.46 -0.99
C ARG A 447 23.38 -16.66 -0.75
N LEU A 448 22.41 -17.27 -0.09
CA LEU A 448 21.19 -16.64 0.36
C LEU A 448 20.99 -16.87 1.86
N ILE A 449 20.94 -15.80 2.63
CA ILE A 449 20.73 -15.84 4.07
C ILE A 449 19.45 -15.10 4.39
N LEU A 450 18.50 -15.79 4.98
CA LEU A 450 17.17 -15.28 5.28
C LEU A 450 16.96 -15.25 6.80
N VAL A 451 16.73 -14.07 7.34
CA VAL A 451 16.61 -13.84 8.78
C VAL A 451 15.21 -13.34 9.10
N GLY A 452 14.60 -13.85 10.15
CA GLY A 452 13.25 -13.41 10.53
C GLY A 452 12.74 -14.05 11.81
N ASP A 453 11.55 -13.62 12.19
CA ASP A 453 10.82 -14.09 13.36
C ASP A 453 9.44 -14.62 12.93
N PRO A 454 9.22 -15.96 12.94
CA PRO A 454 7.98 -16.58 12.44
C PRO A 454 6.77 -16.33 13.34
N ASP A 455 6.97 -15.79 14.54
CA ASP A 455 5.92 -15.54 15.52
C ASP A 455 5.37 -14.11 15.44
N GLN A 456 6.04 -13.23 14.69
CA GLN A 456 5.51 -11.92 14.29
C GLN A 456 4.33 -12.08 13.32
N LEU A 457 3.70 -10.94 12.99
CA LEU A 457 2.61 -10.90 12.03
C LEU A 457 3.05 -11.42 10.65
N PRO A 458 2.19 -12.17 9.97
CA PRO A 458 2.45 -12.62 8.60
C PRO A 458 2.51 -11.45 7.62
N PRO A 459 3.00 -11.68 6.37
CA PRO A 459 2.97 -10.69 5.31
C PRO A 459 1.56 -10.15 5.06
N VAL A 460 1.44 -8.96 4.49
CA VAL A 460 0.13 -8.44 4.04
C VAL A 460 -0.33 -9.21 2.80
N GLY A 461 0.58 -9.51 1.87
CA GLY A 461 0.31 -10.25 0.64
C GLY A 461 0.12 -11.76 0.82
N PRO A 462 -0.05 -12.50 -0.31
CA PRO A 462 -0.38 -13.91 -0.31
C PRO A 462 0.78 -14.81 0.15
N GLY A 463 0.42 -15.95 0.73
CA GLY A 463 1.36 -16.94 1.23
C GLY A 463 1.91 -16.63 2.63
N PHE A 464 2.79 -17.52 3.10
CA PHE A 464 3.52 -17.35 4.35
C PHE A 464 4.92 -17.96 4.22
N PRO A 465 5.73 -17.46 3.28
CA PRO A 465 6.93 -18.14 2.81
C PRO A 465 7.91 -18.49 3.93
N PHE A 466 8.24 -17.54 4.80
CA PHE A 466 9.23 -17.80 5.86
C PHE A 466 8.78 -18.89 6.83
N ASN A 467 7.50 -18.87 7.22
CA ASN A 467 6.93 -19.91 8.07
C ASN A 467 6.88 -21.28 7.36
N ASP A 468 6.51 -21.28 6.07
CA ASP A 468 6.45 -22.49 5.26
C ASP A 468 7.82 -23.11 5.06
N MET A 469 8.86 -22.30 4.80
CA MET A 469 10.25 -22.75 4.73
C MET A 469 10.68 -23.42 6.04
N LEU A 470 10.46 -22.75 7.19
CA LEU A 470 10.82 -23.30 8.51
C LEU A 470 10.05 -24.59 8.85
N ARG A 471 8.76 -24.65 8.51
CA ARG A 471 7.89 -25.80 8.76
C ARG A 471 8.08 -26.95 7.79
N SER A 472 8.71 -26.72 6.65
CA SER A 472 9.02 -27.78 5.70
C SER A 472 10.01 -28.78 6.30
N GLY A 473 10.94 -28.31 7.13
CA GLY A 473 12.02 -29.09 7.71
C GLY A 473 13.08 -29.53 6.70
N CYS A 474 12.99 -29.06 5.44
CA CYS A 474 13.86 -29.50 4.35
C CYS A 474 15.04 -28.55 4.09
N LEU A 475 15.05 -27.37 4.71
CA LEU A 475 16.02 -26.31 4.42
C LEU A 475 16.97 -26.09 5.61
N PRO A 476 18.25 -25.79 5.34
CA PRO A 476 19.23 -25.48 6.38
C PRO A 476 18.74 -24.35 7.28
N THR A 477 18.62 -24.64 8.59
CA THR A 477 18.01 -23.72 9.54
C THR A 477 18.76 -23.68 10.85
N VAL A 478 19.09 -22.49 11.33
CA VAL A 478 19.59 -22.24 12.67
C VAL A 478 18.50 -21.52 13.48
N ARG A 479 18.07 -22.15 14.58
CA ARG A 479 17.12 -21.59 15.52
C ARG A 479 17.87 -21.06 16.73
N LEU A 480 17.71 -19.76 17.00
CA LEU A 480 18.28 -19.08 18.17
C LEU A 480 17.27 -19.18 19.30
N THR A 481 17.56 -19.98 20.28
CA THR A 481 16.67 -20.25 21.42
C THR A 481 17.16 -19.56 22.68
N GLU A 482 18.45 -19.27 22.77
CA GLU A 482 19.06 -18.69 23.94
C GLU A 482 18.80 -17.17 24.05
N ILE A 483 18.24 -16.76 25.18
CA ILE A 483 18.01 -15.33 25.51
C ILE A 483 19.23 -14.86 26.29
N PHE A 484 19.91 -13.82 25.79
CA PHE A 484 21.11 -13.31 26.44
C PHE A 484 20.82 -12.70 27.82
N ARG A 485 21.82 -12.80 28.72
CA ARG A 485 21.72 -12.36 30.11
C ARG A 485 21.18 -10.92 30.26
N GLN A 486 21.60 -10.01 29.41
CA GLN A 486 21.09 -8.63 29.41
C GLN A 486 19.61 -8.57 29.03
N ALA A 487 19.20 -9.33 28.02
CA ALA A 487 17.81 -9.40 27.55
C ALA A 487 16.90 -10.10 28.57
N GLN A 488 17.41 -11.03 29.38
CA GLN A 488 16.67 -11.69 30.48
C GLN A 488 16.25 -10.71 31.58
N GLN A 489 16.93 -9.57 31.74
CA GLN A 489 16.56 -8.54 32.69
C GLN A 489 15.42 -7.63 32.18
N SER A 490 15.10 -7.68 30.89
CA SER A 490 14.02 -6.91 30.26
C SER A 490 12.70 -7.67 30.40
N LEU A 491 11.71 -7.03 31.04
CA LEU A 491 10.35 -7.60 31.08
C LEU A 491 9.65 -7.49 29.72
N ILE A 492 10.03 -6.56 28.85
CA ILE A 492 9.55 -6.51 27.45
C ILE A 492 9.89 -7.84 26.78
N VAL A 493 11.17 -8.26 26.83
CA VAL A 493 11.63 -9.49 26.21
C VAL A 493 10.98 -10.72 26.86
N MET A 494 11.02 -10.81 28.19
CA MET A 494 10.46 -11.95 28.90
C MET A 494 8.96 -12.10 28.68
N ASN A 495 8.21 -10.99 28.70
CA ASN A 495 6.78 -10.99 28.42
C ASN A 495 6.45 -11.32 26.95
N ALA A 496 7.27 -10.90 25.99
CA ALA A 496 7.13 -11.33 24.62
C ALA A 496 7.23 -12.87 24.48
N HIS A 497 8.22 -13.48 25.13
CA HIS A 497 8.37 -14.96 25.15
C HIS A 497 7.19 -15.65 25.84
N ARG A 498 6.71 -15.11 26.98
CA ARG A 498 5.52 -15.66 27.67
C ARG A 498 4.29 -15.62 26.77
N VAL A 499 4.04 -14.47 26.15
CA VAL A 499 2.91 -14.29 25.22
C VAL A 499 3.02 -15.28 24.04
N ASN A 500 4.20 -15.44 23.47
CA ASN A 500 4.42 -16.39 22.39
C ASN A 500 4.10 -17.84 22.79
N GLN A 501 4.44 -18.21 24.03
CA GLN A 501 4.12 -19.51 24.61
C GLN A 501 2.65 -19.67 25.05
N GLY A 502 1.82 -18.62 24.89
CA GLY A 502 0.42 -18.63 25.32
C GLY A 502 0.23 -18.39 26.81
N GLN A 503 1.23 -17.81 27.46
CA GLN A 503 1.19 -17.46 28.87
C GLN A 503 0.92 -15.97 29.03
N MET A 504 0.15 -15.61 30.07
CA MET A 504 -0.08 -14.20 30.41
C MET A 504 1.25 -13.48 30.68
N PRO A 505 1.43 -12.27 30.13
CA PRO A 505 2.56 -11.43 30.51
C PRO A 505 2.47 -11.04 31.99
N GLU A 506 3.58 -10.73 32.59
CA GLU A 506 3.61 -10.22 33.96
C GLU A 506 3.14 -8.77 33.95
N LEU A 507 1.94 -8.54 34.47
CA LEU A 507 1.28 -7.22 34.50
C LEU A 507 1.48 -6.46 35.82
N LYS A 508 1.96 -7.14 36.87
CA LYS A 508 2.16 -6.56 38.21
C LYS A 508 3.63 -6.26 38.42
N ASN A 509 4.07 -5.11 37.99
CA ASN A 509 5.43 -4.70 38.25
C ASN A 509 5.49 -3.20 38.62
N VAL A 510 6.48 -2.83 39.40
CA VAL A 510 6.62 -1.49 39.98
C VAL A 510 7.89 -0.78 39.49
N LYS A 511 8.87 -1.53 38.97
CA LYS A 511 10.15 -0.97 38.49
C LYS A 511 10.66 -1.81 37.32
N SER A 512 10.36 -1.41 36.09
CA SER A 512 10.85 -2.10 34.90
C SER A 512 10.63 -1.26 33.63
N ASP A 513 10.91 -1.89 32.53
CA ASP A 513 10.67 -1.42 31.17
C ASP A 513 9.25 -1.75 30.62
N PHE A 514 8.42 -2.42 31.44
CA PHE A 514 7.09 -2.89 31.04
C PHE A 514 6.04 -2.52 32.09
N PHE A 515 4.96 -1.83 31.70
CA PHE A 515 3.87 -1.41 32.58
C PHE A 515 2.50 -1.75 32.01
N PHE A 516 1.56 -2.12 32.88
CA PHE A 516 0.15 -2.25 32.56
C PHE A 516 -0.67 -1.24 33.37
N LEU A 517 -1.44 -0.39 32.69
CA LEU A 517 -2.24 0.66 33.29
C LEU A 517 -3.73 0.42 33.02
N ARG A 518 -4.41 -0.18 34.00
CA ARG A 518 -5.84 -0.55 33.88
C ARG A 518 -6.73 0.67 33.74
N ARG A 519 -7.68 0.62 32.77
CA ARG A 519 -8.74 1.61 32.56
C ARG A 519 -10.03 0.91 32.20
N GLN A 520 -11.17 1.56 32.57
CA GLN A 520 -12.50 0.95 32.46
C GLN A 520 -13.39 1.59 31.36
N SER A 521 -12.95 2.71 30.77
CA SER A 521 -13.66 3.39 29.68
C SER A 521 -12.72 3.88 28.61
N GLU A 522 -13.21 4.06 27.38
CA GLU A 522 -12.44 4.58 26.23
C GLU A 522 -11.88 5.98 26.52
N ASP A 523 -12.69 6.84 27.14
CA ASP A 523 -12.26 8.20 27.53
C ASP A 523 -11.12 8.18 28.54
N ALA A 524 -11.15 7.26 29.51
CA ALA A 524 -10.09 7.12 30.48
C ALA A 524 -8.79 6.57 29.85
N VAL A 525 -8.91 5.69 28.83
CA VAL A 525 -7.76 5.21 28.03
C VAL A 525 -7.18 6.36 27.24
N SER A 526 -8.00 7.08 26.47
CA SER A 526 -7.57 8.19 25.61
C SER A 526 -6.92 9.33 26.42
N THR A 527 -7.55 9.70 27.55
CA THR A 527 -7.03 10.72 28.47
C THR A 527 -5.65 10.33 29.01
N LEU A 528 -5.50 9.07 29.45
CA LEU A 528 -4.22 8.60 29.97
C LEU A 528 -3.14 8.57 28.89
N ILE A 529 -3.45 8.12 27.67
CA ILE A 529 -2.51 8.13 26.54
C ILE A 529 -2.05 9.55 26.25
N ARG A 530 -2.96 10.52 26.22
CA ARG A 530 -2.61 11.94 26.08
C ARG A 530 -1.65 12.39 27.16
N GLU A 531 -1.95 12.12 28.45
CA GLU A 531 -1.08 12.50 29.56
C GLU A 531 0.29 11.82 29.48
N LEU A 532 0.35 10.55 29.07
CA LEU A 532 1.62 9.84 28.90
C LEU A 532 2.47 10.52 27.83
N CYS A 533 1.90 10.86 26.69
CA CYS A 533 2.64 11.48 25.58
C CYS A 533 3.04 12.92 25.84
N THR A 534 2.17 13.72 26.50
CA THR A 534 2.42 15.17 26.67
C THR A 534 3.19 15.53 27.93
N THR A 535 3.03 14.74 28.99
CA THR A 535 3.48 15.16 30.33
C THR A 535 4.27 14.09 31.07
N ARG A 536 3.71 12.88 31.21
CA ARG A 536 4.28 11.90 32.16
C ARG A 536 5.62 11.34 31.69
N LEU A 537 5.71 10.87 30.44
CA LEU A 537 6.94 10.30 29.89
C LEU A 537 8.02 11.38 29.66
N PRO A 538 7.70 12.55 29.08
CA PRO A 538 8.66 13.62 28.95
C PRO A 538 9.25 14.08 30.26
N LYS A 539 8.40 14.33 31.29
CA LYS A 539 8.86 14.85 32.58
C LYS A 539 9.54 13.81 33.47
N ASN A 540 8.99 12.59 33.52
CA ASN A 540 9.41 11.60 34.52
C ASN A 540 10.51 10.67 34.00
N MET A 541 10.59 10.47 32.67
CA MET A 541 11.53 9.53 32.08
C MET A 541 12.43 10.15 31.00
N GLY A 542 12.27 11.43 30.70
CA GLY A 542 13.07 12.13 29.70
C GLY A 542 12.86 11.57 28.27
N ILE A 543 11.68 11.02 27.99
CA ILE A 543 11.34 10.49 26.68
C ILE A 543 10.46 11.52 25.97
N PRO A 544 10.97 12.26 24.99
CA PRO A 544 10.21 13.28 24.30
C PRO A 544 9.13 12.66 23.41
N PRO A 545 8.04 13.41 23.06
CA PRO A 545 6.90 12.89 22.31
C PRO A 545 7.26 12.25 20.97
N GLU A 546 8.31 12.73 20.30
CA GLU A 546 8.78 12.23 19.02
C GLU A 546 9.33 10.80 19.11
N GLN A 547 9.78 10.38 20.29
CA GLN A 547 10.32 9.05 20.57
C GLN A 547 9.27 8.09 21.15
N ILE A 548 8.02 8.54 21.28
CA ILE A 548 6.90 7.75 21.77
C ILE A 548 6.03 7.36 20.56
N GLN A 549 5.70 6.08 20.46
CA GLN A 549 4.75 5.60 19.47
C GLN A 549 3.53 4.99 20.14
N VAL A 550 2.35 5.50 19.80
CA VAL A 550 1.09 4.88 20.20
C VAL A 550 0.68 3.84 19.17
N LEU A 551 0.40 2.61 19.65
CA LEU A 551 -0.06 1.51 18.83
C LEU A 551 -1.48 1.10 19.22
N SER A 552 -2.32 0.86 18.25
CA SER A 552 -3.65 0.30 18.45
C SER A 552 -3.88 -0.90 17.52
N PRO A 553 -4.51 -1.98 17.98
CA PRO A 553 -4.94 -3.07 17.10
C PRO A 553 -5.98 -2.62 16.07
N THR A 554 -6.75 -1.55 16.36
CA THR A 554 -7.91 -1.13 15.57
C THR A 554 -7.74 0.26 14.97
N ARG A 555 -8.38 0.49 13.81
CA ARG A 555 -8.44 1.82 13.16
C ARG A 555 -9.64 2.63 13.65
N LYS A 556 -10.80 1.97 13.83
CA LYS A 556 -12.08 2.57 14.24
C LYS A 556 -12.30 2.45 15.75
N GLY A 557 -13.23 3.24 16.29
CA GLY A 557 -13.57 3.28 17.71
C GLY A 557 -12.86 4.40 18.47
N GLY A 558 -13.25 4.69 19.70
CA GLY A 558 -12.74 5.82 20.51
C GLY A 558 -11.25 5.68 20.88
N VAL A 559 -10.70 4.46 20.87
CA VAL A 559 -9.28 4.15 21.07
C VAL A 559 -8.62 3.58 19.82
N GLY A 560 -9.28 3.68 18.66
CA GLY A 560 -8.71 3.38 17.36
C GLY A 560 -7.75 4.47 16.88
N THR A 561 -6.90 4.14 15.90
CA THR A 561 -5.87 5.08 15.44
C THR A 561 -6.43 6.40 14.90
N ALA A 562 -7.61 6.41 14.28
CA ALA A 562 -8.24 7.62 13.76
C ALA A 562 -8.57 8.62 14.89
N ALA A 563 -9.25 8.15 15.95
CA ALA A 563 -9.59 8.98 17.09
C ALA A 563 -8.35 9.43 17.88
N LEU A 564 -7.39 8.51 18.08
CA LEU A 564 -6.14 8.80 18.79
C LEU A 564 -5.29 9.81 18.04
N ASN A 565 -5.19 9.74 16.71
CA ASN A 565 -4.45 10.72 15.91
C ASN A 565 -5.04 12.12 16.05
N LYS A 566 -6.36 12.26 15.95
CA LYS A 566 -7.06 13.54 16.13
C LYS A 566 -6.81 14.13 17.53
N MET A 567 -6.91 13.30 18.55
CA MET A 567 -6.69 13.71 19.95
C MET A 567 -5.22 14.10 20.21
N LEU A 568 -4.27 13.31 19.70
CA LEU A 568 -2.84 13.56 19.88
C LEU A 568 -2.36 14.77 19.08
N GLN A 569 -2.87 14.97 17.86
CA GLN A 569 -2.60 16.18 17.09
C GLN A 569 -3.01 17.43 17.87
N ALA A 570 -4.24 17.46 18.38
CA ALA A 570 -4.72 18.60 19.18
C ALA A 570 -3.88 18.86 20.44
N ALA A 571 -3.28 17.80 21.02
CA ALA A 571 -2.50 17.89 22.26
C ALA A 571 -1.02 18.22 22.04
N LEU A 572 -0.40 17.65 20.97
CA LEU A 572 1.02 17.76 20.70
C LEU A 572 1.36 18.84 19.67
N ASN A 573 0.44 19.09 18.75
CA ASN A 573 0.57 20.10 17.71
C ASN A 573 -0.74 20.92 17.60
N PRO A 574 -1.08 21.75 18.62
CA PRO A 574 -2.31 22.54 18.60
C PRO A 574 -2.32 23.55 17.44
N ALA A 575 -3.52 23.90 16.98
CA ALA A 575 -3.71 24.97 16.01
C ALA A 575 -3.29 26.30 16.60
N THR A 576 -2.47 27.03 15.84
CA THR A 576 -2.05 28.41 16.18
C THR A 576 -2.13 29.27 14.92
N PRO A 577 -2.31 30.62 15.02
CA PRO A 577 -2.49 31.47 13.84
C PRO A 577 -1.29 31.49 12.88
N ASP A 578 -0.12 31.11 13.33
CA ASP A 578 1.13 31.04 12.57
C ASP A 578 1.32 29.72 11.80
N LYS A 579 0.55 28.71 12.14
CA LYS A 579 0.61 27.40 11.44
C LYS A 579 -0.43 27.32 10.34
N LYS A 580 0.02 26.94 9.16
CA LYS A 580 -0.87 26.68 8.05
C LYS A 580 -1.50 25.29 8.16
N GLU A 581 -2.71 25.16 7.65
CA GLU A 581 -3.50 23.94 7.66
C GLU A 581 -4.07 23.65 6.27
N ARG A 582 -4.22 22.36 5.96
CA ARG A 582 -4.94 21.86 4.80
C ARG A 582 -5.87 20.73 5.19
N ALA A 583 -7.16 20.90 4.93
CA ALA A 583 -8.15 19.84 5.07
C ALA A 583 -8.11 18.93 3.83
N PHE A 584 -8.15 17.62 4.07
CA PHE A 584 -8.29 16.59 3.03
C PHE A 584 -9.21 15.47 3.59
N GLY A 585 -10.42 15.38 3.08
CA GLY A 585 -11.46 14.53 3.67
C GLY A 585 -11.70 14.86 5.15
N ASP A 586 -11.66 13.85 6.00
CA ASP A 586 -11.84 14.00 7.46
C ASP A 586 -10.54 14.36 8.20
N ILE A 587 -9.42 14.51 7.49
CA ILE A 587 -8.10 14.79 8.05
C ILE A 587 -7.77 16.27 7.86
N ILE A 588 -7.25 16.91 8.90
CA ILE A 588 -6.65 18.22 8.83
C ILE A 588 -5.14 18.05 8.99
N PHE A 589 -4.39 18.31 7.93
CA PHE A 589 -2.93 18.36 7.97
C PHE A 589 -2.47 19.76 8.41
N ARG A 590 -1.52 19.82 9.30
CA ARG A 590 -0.98 21.06 9.89
C ARG A 590 0.53 21.04 9.88
N GLU A 591 1.16 22.18 9.68
CA GLU A 591 2.60 22.33 9.84
C GLU A 591 3.05 21.84 11.23
N GLY A 592 4.07 21.01 11.26
CA GLY A 592 4.55 20.30 12.46
C GLY A 592 3.89 18.95 12.72
N ASP A 593 2.90 18.53 11.91
CA ASP A 593 2.30 17.20 12.08
C ASP A 593 3.25 16.09 11.69
N ARG A 594 3.19 15.01 12.47
CA ARG A 594 3.83 13.75 12.15
C ARG A 594 2.93 12.94 11.24
N VAL A 595 3.43 12.60 10.06
CA VAL A 595 2.70 11.86 9.02
C VAL A 595 3.48 10.64 8.55
N MET A 596 2.77 9.69 7.94
CA MET A 596 3.34 8.49 7.36
C MET A 596 2.86 8.32 5.93
N GLN A 597 3.79 7.98 5.04
CA GLN A 597 3.49 7.52 3.69
C GLN A 597 2.79 6.16 3.77
N ILE A 598 1.67 5.99 3.08
CA ILE A 598 0.86 4.76 3.13
C ILE A 598 0.84 3.97 1.83
N ARG A 599 1.51 4.47 0.81
CA ARG A 599 1.72 3.81 -0.49
C ARG A 599 3.16 3.99 -0.93
N ASN A 600 3.67 3.12 -1.79
CA ASN A 600 4.95 3.38 -2.45
C ASN A 600 4.73 4.42 -3.55
N ASN A 601 5.48 5.51 -3.51
CA ASN A 601 5.51 6.50 -4.59
C ASN A 601 6.95 6.61 -5.09
N TYR A 602 7.21 6.01 -6.25
CA TYR A 602 8.56 5.93 -6.85
C TYR A 602 8.96 7.21 -7.57
N ASP A 603 7.97 8.04 -7.95
CA ASP A 603 8.17 9.22 -8.80
C ASP A 603 8.36 10.50 -8.01
N ILE A 604 7.94 10.53 -6.74
CA ILE A 604 8.05 11.72 -5.90
C ILE A 604 9.53 12.08 -5.72
N ILE A 605 9.85 13.32 -6.07
CA ILE A 605 11.20 13.85 -5.98
C ILE A 605 11.45 14.36 -4.55
N TRP A 606 12.54 13.92 -3.95
CA TRP A 606 13.01 14.46 -2.69
C TRP A 606 14.37 15.12 -2.84
N LYS A 607 14.63 16.10 -1.98
CA LYS A 607 15.93 16.79 -1.85
C LYS A 607 16.41 16.62 -0.41
N LYS A 608 17.70 16.38 -0.25
CA LYS A 608 18.28 16.45 1.10
C LYS A 608 18.17 17.86 1.65
N THR A 609 17.89 17.98 2.95
CA THR A 609 17.74 19.28 3.63
C THR A 609 19.00 20.13 3.61
N ASP A 610 20.17 19.49 3.46
CA ASP A 610 21.47 20.17 3.26
C ASP A 610 21.78 20.46 1.78
N GLY A 611 20.92 20.09 0.85
CA GLY A 611 21.10 20.28 -0.59
C GLY A 611 22.12 19.35 -1.24
N SER A 612 22.73 18.39 -0.52
CA SER A 612 23.81 17.54 -0.99
C SER A 612 23.38 16.50 -2.03
N ALA A 613 22.10 16.14 -2.08
CA ALA A 613 21.59 15.13 -2.99
C ALA A 613 20.11 15.36 -3.35
N VAL A 614 19.73 14.88 -4.53
CA VAL A 614 18.37 14.78 -5.03
C VAL A 614 18.14 13.33 -5.43
N GLY A 615 16.95 12.82 -5.17
CA GLY A 615 16.57 11.47 -5.57
C GLY A 615 15.06 11.34 -5.71
N THR A 616 14.60 10.13 -5.99
CA THR A 616 13.18 9.81 -6.13
C THR A 616 12.78 8.70 -5.16
N GLY A 617 11.49 8.62 -4.88
CA GLY A 617 10.85 7.57 -4.11
C GLY A 617 10.74 7.84 -2.61
N ILE A 618 9.50 7.85 -2.14
CA ILE A 618 9.10 7.76 -0.73
C ILE A 618 8.21 6.52 -0.59
N PHE A 619 8.45 5.71 0.44
CA PHE A 619 7.89 4.37 0.50
C PHE A 619 6.90 4.20 1.64
N ASN A 620 6.02 3.22 1.48
CA ASN A 620 5.06 2.85 2.51
C ASN A 620 5.76 2.56 3.84
N GLY A 621 5.29 3.22 4.90
CA GLY A 621 5.86 3.16 6.24
C GLY A 621 6.87 4.27 6.56
N ASP A 622 7.36 5.05 5.58
CA ASP A 622 8.22 6.20 5.87
C ASP A 622 7.43 7.22 6.69
N VAL A 623 8.03 7.69 7.78
CA VAL A 623 7.42 8.71 8.66
C VAL A 623 8.22 9.99 8.58
N GLY A 624 7.51 11.08 8.41
CA GLY A 624 8.08 12.42 8.34
C GLY A 624 7.27 13.44 9.11
N THR A 625 7.72 14.68 9.04
CA THR A 625 7.05 15.84 9.64
C THR A 625 6.69 16.84 8.54
N ILE A 626 5.49 17.37 8.58
CA ILE A 626 5.07 18.45 7.67
C ILE A 626 5.85 19.71 8.03
N THR A 627 6.71 20.15 7.13
CA THR A 627 7.59 21.31 7.33
C THR A 627 7.10 22.57 6.62
N GLY A 628 6.14 22.44 5.71
CA GLY A 628 5.55 23.58 5.00
C GLY A 628 4.25 23.25 4.29
N ILE A 629 3.35 24.22 4.20
CA ILE A 629 2.12 24.16 3.41
C ILE A 629 2.04 25.45 2.60
N ASP A 630 2.07 25.33 1.26
CA ASP A 630 1.91 26.44 0.35
C ASP A 630 0.55 26.34 -0.37
N THR A 631 -0.39 27.18 0.09
CA THR A 631 -1.74 27.23 -0.49
C THR A 631 -1.78 27.88 -1.87
N GLY A 632 -0.76 28.68 -2.23
CA GLY A 632 -0.68 29.32 -3.54
C GLY A 632 -0.13 28.38 -4.61
N ALA A 633 0.84 27.55 -4.23
CA ALA A 633 1.39 26.50 -5.09
C ALA A 633 0.63 25.15 -4.98
N GLU A 634 -0.36 25.06 -4.07
CA GLU A 634 -1.13 23.85 -3.77
C GLU A 634 -0.23 22.65 -3.38
N THR A 635 0.82 22.90 -2.59
CA THR A 635 1.79 21.88 -2.18
C THR A 635 1.92 21.79 -0.67
N LEU A 636 2.28 20.58 -0.20
CA LEU A 636 2.60 20.27 1.17
C LEU A 636 3.97 19.59 1.22
N THR A 637 4.91 20.17 1.96
CA THR A 637 6.27 19.63 2.11
C THR A 637 6.35 18.76 3.34
N VAL A 638 6.80 17.51 3.16
CA VAL A 638 7.11 16.57 4.25
C VAL A 638 8.62 16.30 4.30
N THR A 639 9.20 16.44 5.47
CA THR A 639 10.60 16.06 5.70
C THR A 639 10.66 14.69 6.35
N PHE A 640 11.20 13.72 5.64
CA PHE A 640 11.48 12.36 6.07
C PHE A 640 12.96 12.24 6.43
N ASP A 641 13.29 12.25 7.71
CA ASP A 641 14.66 12.35 8.22
C ASP A 641 15.41 13.57 7.65
N ASP A 642 16.32 13.37 6.68
CA ASP A 642 17.09 14.41 5.98
C ASP A 642 16.59 14.72 4.57
N ARG A 643 15.46 14.11 4.14
CA ARG A 643 14.89 14.23 2.79
C ARG A 643 13.58 15.01 2.83
N ALA A 644 13.50 16.12 2.14
CA ALA A 644 12.27 16.89 1.95
C ALA A 644 11.63 16.56 0.61
N ALA A 645 10.33 16.23 0.62
CA ALA A 645 9.53 15.94 -0.57
C ALA A 645 8.27 16.81 -0.58
N ASP A 646 7.93 17.34 -1.76
CA ASP A 646 6.74 18.14 -1.98
C ASP A 646 5.62 17.26 -2.55
N TYR A 647 4.46 17.30 -1.90
CA TYR A 647 3.23 16.65 -2.30
C TYR A 647 2.28 17.67 -2.89
N ASP A 648 1.79 17.44 -4.09
CA ASP A 648 0.61 18.13 -4.58
C ASP A 648 -0.60 17.80 -3.69
N PHE A 649 -1.55 18.74 -3.55
CA PHE A 649 -2.72 18.51 -2.70
C PHE A 649 -3.58 17.32 -3.17
N THR A 650 -3.47 16.90 -4.41
CA THR A 650 -4.13 15.71 -4.95
C THR A 650 -3.48 14.41 -4.45
N GLN A 651 -2.23 14.44 -4.00
CA GLN A 651 -1.48 13.30 -3.50
C GLN A 651 -1.60 13.12 -1.97
N LEU A 652 -2.37 13.96 -1.28
CA LEU A 652 -2.53 13.85 0.18
C LEU A 652 -3.23 12.58 0.65
N ASN A 653 -3.88 11.84 -0.25
CA ASN A 653 -4.40 10.49 0.01
C ASN A 653 -3.29 9.44 0.23
N GLU A 654 -2.03 9.78 -0.05
CA GLU A 654 -0.87 8.95 0.24
C GLU A 654 -0.32 9.14 1.66
N LEU A 655 -0.82 10.13 2.40
CA LEU A 655 -0.37 10.47 3.74
C LEU A 655 -1.44 10.19 4.81
N GLU A 656 -1.02 9.68 5.95
CA GLU A 656 -1.86 9.58 7.16
C GLU A 656 -1.13 10.18 8.38
N PRO A 657 -1.87 10.78 9.34
CA PRO A 657 -1.29 11.16 10.63
C PRO A 657 -0.67 9.97 11.34
N ALA A 658 0.51 10.14 11.94
CA ALA A 658 1.33 9.06 12.50
C ALA A 658 1.64 9.20 14.00
N TYR A 659 0.87 9.96 14.75
CA TYR A 659 0.96 9.97 16.21
C TYR A 659 0.56 8.63 16.82
N ALA A 660 -0.48 8.00 16.26
CA ALA A 660 -0.90 6.64 16.53
C ALA A 660 -0.99 5.85 15.22
N MET A 661 -0.55 4.58 15.23
CA MET A 661 -0.63 3.69 14.07
C MET A 661 -1.09 2.30 14.46
N THR A 662 -1.53 1.52 13.49
CA THR A 662 -1.87 0.11 13.75
C THR A 662 -0.62 -0.72 13.97
N VAL A 663 -0.77 -1.83 14.71
CA VAL A 663 0.34 -2.75 14.94
C VAL A 663 0.92 -3.28 13.62
N HIS A 664 0.09 -3.52 12.60
CA HIS A 664 0.55 -3.93 11.26
C HIS A 664 1.49 -2.89 10.63
N LYS A 665 1.14 -1.60 10.73
CA LYS A 665 1.96 -0.51 10.16
C LYS A 665 3.23 -0.24 10.95
N SER A 666 3.39 -0.79 12.16
CA SER A 666 4.61 -0.70 12.96
C SER A 666 5.63 -1.81 12.68
N GLN A 667 5.30 -2.79 11.84
CA GLN A 667 6.23 -3.87 11.47
C GLN A 667 7.51 -3.29 10.84
N GLY A 668 8.64 -3.94 11.07
CA GLY A 668 9.96 -3.47 10.63
C GLY A 668 10.48 -2.22 11.35
N SER A 669 9.73 -1.69 12.34
CA SER A 669 10.12 -0.51 13.12
C SER A 669 10.31 -0.87 14.59
N GLU A 670 11.18 -0.14 15.28
CA GLU A 670 11.29 -0.16 16.73
C GLU A 670 11.27 1.27 17.28
N TYR A 671 10.72 1.43 18.47
CA TYR A 671 10.56 2.72 19.09
C TYR A 671 11.14 2.70 20.49
N ARG A 672 11.66 3.83 20.95
CA ARG A 672 12.18 3.95 22.30
C ARG A 672 11.12 3.65 23.34
N ALA A 673 9.93 4.24 23.19
CA ALA A 673 8.77 3.93 24.01
C ALA A 673 7.54 3.60 23.17
N VAL A 674 6.81 2.58 23.56
CA VAL A 674 5.55 2.16 22.93
C VAL A 674 4.42 2.23 23.95
N ILE A 675 3.30 2.81 23.55
CA ILE A 675 2.03 2.76 24.28
C ILE A 675 1.05 1.93 23.46
N LEU A 676 0.65 0.77 24.00
CA LEU A 676 -0.28 -0.14 23.33
C LEU A 676 -1.68 -0.04 23.95
N THR A 677 -2.71 0.15 23.12
CA THR A 677 -4.10 0.05 23.59
C THR A 677 -4.55 -1.41 23.67
N ALA A 678 -5.06 -1.82 24.82
CA ALA A 678 -5.70 -3.13 25.02
C ALA A 678 -7.19 -2.93 25.32
N TRP A 679 -8.00 -2.80 24.27
CA TRP A 679 -9.42 -2.48 24.35
C TRP A 679 -10.24 -3.39 23.43
N ASN A 680 -11.56 -3.29 23.52
CA ASN A 680 -12.47 -4.09 22.71
C ASN A 680 -12.20 -3.90 21.20
N GLY A 681 -12.34 -4.97 20.44
CA GLY A 681 -12.16 -4.98 18.99
C GLY A 681 -12.61 -6.28 18.37
N SER A 682 -12.52 -6.38 17.05
CA SER A 682 -12.77 -7.62 16.35
C SER A 682 -11.82 -8.73 16.84
N PRO A 683 -12.30 -9.96 17.06
CA PRO A 683 -11.45 -11.09 17.41
C PRO A 683 -10.30 -11.34 16.44
N TYR A 684 -10.45 -10.97 15.17
CA TYR A 684 -9.37 -11.06 14.17
C TYR A 684 -8.20 -10.11 14.46
N LEU A 685 -8.50 -8.95 15.07
CA LEU A 685 -7.50 -7.94 15.44
C LEU A 685 -6.99 -8.09 16.87
N LEU A 686 -7.60 -8.95 17.67
CA LEU A 686 -7.19 -9.25 19.04
C LEU A 686 -6.59 -10.66 19.10
N SER A 687 -5.41 -10.82 18.47
CA SER A 687 -4.70 -12.09 18.40
C SER A 687 -3.35 -12.05 19.14
N ARG A 688 -2.85 -13.22 19.47
CA ARG A 688 -1.53 -13.40 20.12
C ARG A 688 -0.39 -12.79 19.29
N SER A 689 -0.42 -12.97 17.97
CA SER A 689 0.62 -12.43 17.08
C SER A 689 0.62 -10.90 17.04
N ILE A 690 -0.55 -10.26 17.12
CA ILE A 690 -0.66 -8.79 17.22
C ILE A 690 -0.07 -8.31 18.55
N LEU A 691 -0.43 -8.95 19.66
CA LEU A 691 0.13 -8.59 20.98
C LEU A 691 1.65 -8.79 21.00
N TYR A 692 2.13 -9.94 20.53
CA TYR A 692 3.55 -10.24 20.45
C TYR A 692 4.30 -9.23 19.58
N THR A 693 3.80 -8.94 18.36
CA THR A 693 4.42 -7.97 17.48
C THR A 693 4.45 -6.57 18.11
N ALA A 694 3.38 -6.15 18.78
CA ALA A 694 3.34 -4.84 19.45
C ALA A 694 4.36 -4.75 20.61
N ILE A 695 4.50 -5.80 21.41
CA ILE A 695 5.48 -5.87 22.50
C ILE A 695 6.90 -5.74 21.94
N THR A 696 7.20 -6.45 20.87
CA THR A 696 8.53 -6.46 20.24
C THR A 696 8.89 -5.16 19.51
N ARG A 697 7.96 -4.19 19.40
CA ARG A 697 8.28 -2.86 18.85
C ARG A 697 8.92 -1.93 19.88
N ALA A 698 8.85 -2.23 21.18
CA ALA A 698 9.42 -1.41 22.23
C ALA A 698 10.88 -1.77 22.50
N ARG A 699 11.76 -0.75 22.60
CA ARG A 699 13.18 -0.92 22.93
C ARG A 699 13.48 -0.71 24.42
N GLU A 700 12.98 0.39 25.00
CA GLU A 700 13.29 0.80 26.38
C GLU A 700 12.06 0.78 27.29
N LEU A 701 10.87 1.04 26.72
CA LEU A 701 9.65 1.15 27.52
C LEU A 701 8.43 0.67 26.75
N LEU A 702 7.64 -0.21 27.37
CA LEU A 702 6.30 -0.57 26.92
C LEU A 702 5.28 -0.27 28.00
N ILE A 703 4.20 0.42 27.60
CA ILE A 703 3.04 0.67 28.45
C ILE A 703 1.81 0.12 27.76
N ILE A 704 1.15 -0.87 28.35
CA ILE A 704 -0.15 -1.32 27.89
C ILE A 704 -1.23 -0.58 28.68
N VAL A 705 -2.18 0.05 27.98
CA VAL A 705 -3.29 0.80 28.57
C VAL A 705 -4.60 0.15 28.18
N GLY A 706 -5.40 -0.27 29.14
CA GLY A 706 -6.71 -0.86 28.87
C GLY A 706 -7.19 -1.89 29.88
N ARG A 707 -7.72 -2.99 29.36
CA ARG A 707 -8.33 -4.06 30.16
C ARG A 707 -7.45 -5.32 30.17
N GLU A 708 -7.33 -5.92 31.34
CA GLU A 708 -6.58 -7.18 31.50
C GLU A 708 -7.26 -8.33 30.77
N GLU A 709 -8.60 -8.31 30.75
CA GLU A 709 -9.41 -9.31 30.04
C GLU A 709 -9.14 -9.29 28.52
N THR A 710 -8.88 -8.11 27.96
CA THR A 710 -8.48 -7.98 26.55
C THR A 710 -7.11 -8.58 26.28
N VAL A 711 -6.14 -8.32 27.19
CA VAL A 711 -4.81 -8.93 27.07
C VAL A 711 -4.91 -10.44 27.17
N ALA A 712 -5.71 -10.97 28.12
CA ALA A 712 -5.95 -12.41 28.24
C ALA A 712 -6.56 -13.01 26.97
N ALA A 713 -7.60 -12.39 26.44
CA ALA A 713 -8.23 -12.81 25.18
C ALA A 713 -7.23 -12.82 24.01
N MET A 714 -6.35 -11.82 23.91
CA MET A 714 -5.29 -11.81 22.88
C MET A 714 -4.30 -12.96 23.07
N VAL A 715 -3.88 -13.27 24.29
CA VAL A 715 -2.96 -14.37 24.60
C VAL A 715 -3.59 -15.72 24.27
N GLU A 716 -4.86 -15.92 24.60
CA GLU A 716 -5.60 -17.15 24.32
C GLU A 716 -5.89 -17.34 22.84
N ASN A 717 -6.10 -16.23 22.10
CA ASN A 717 -6.40 -16.27 20.68
C ASN A 717 -5.15 -16.60 19.86
N ALA A 718 -4.80 -17.90 19.85
CA ALA A 718 -3.72 -18.45 19.05
C ALA A 718 -4.13 -18.73 17.59
N LYS A 719 -5.34 -18.37 17.17
CA LYS A 719 -5.76 -18.54 15.79
C LYS A 719 -4.82 -17.74 14.89
N LYS A 720 -3.71 -18.38 14.51
CA LYS A 720 -2.96 -17.96 13.32
C LYS A 720 -3.98 -18.07 12.21
N ASN A 721 -4.25 -16.97 11.52
CA ASN A 721 -5.05 -17.04 10.31
C ASN A 721 -4.46 -18.17 9.46
N ARG A 722 -5.18 -19.27 9.34
CA ARG A 722 -4.73 -20.40 8.51
C ARG A 722 -4.77 -19.90 7.08
N ARG A 723 -3.60 -19.65 6.54
CA ARG A 723 -3.47 -19.30 5.13
C ARG A 723 -3.45 -20.59 4.31
N TYR A 724 -4.18 -20.58 3.22
CA TYR A 724 -4.02 -21.60 2.20
C TYR A 724 -2.76 -21.27 1.40
N THR A 725 -1.71 -22.05 1.58
CA THR A 725 -0.40 -21.90 0.94
C THR A 725 0.20 -23.25 0.64
N GLY A 726 0.76 -23.43 -0.55
CA GLY A 726 1.31 -24.69 -1.05
C GLY A 726 2.82 -24.83 -0.89
N LEU A 727 3.54 -23.73 -0.61
CA LEU A 727 5.00 -23.70 -0.63
C LEU A 727 5.63 -24.77 0.28
N LYS A 728 5.10 -24.95 1.51
CA LYS A 728 5.57 -26.00 2.42
C LYS A 728 5.45 -27.41 1.79
N LEU A 729 4.30 -27.71 1.20
CA LEU A 729 4.02 -29.02 0.60
C LEU A 729 4.90 -29.26 -0.63
N ARG A 730 5.12 -28.21 -1.43
CA ARG A 730 6.01 -28.26 -2.60
C ARG A 730 7.46 -28.51 -2.19
N LEU A 731 7.96 -27.86 -1.14
CA LEU A 731 9.29 -28.12 -0.59
C LEU A 731 9.46 -29.56 -0.09
N GLN A 732 8.37 -30.17 0.42
CA GLN A 732 8.36 -31.55 0.89
C GLN A 732 8.15 -32.58 -0.24
N GLY A 733 7.93 -32.14 -1.49
CA GLY A 733 7.61 -33.02 -2.62
C GLY A 733 6.24 -33.72 -2.49
N LYS A 734 5.28 -33.08 -1.80
CA LYS A 734 3.91 -33.61 -1.57
C LYS A 734 2.88 -32.94 -2.50
N THR A 735 3.25 -32.79 -3.76
CA THR A 735 2.40 -32.24 -4.82
C THR A 735 2.29 -33.28 -5.92
N GLU A 736 1.08 -33.50 -6.42
CA GLU A 736 0.79 -34.32 -7.60
C GLU A 736 0.44 -33.43 -8.79
#